data_a518686f30e6f83a8d2db0daa4d26e44
#
_entry.id   a518686f30e6f83a8d2db0daa4d26e44
#
_cell.length_a   1.000
_cell.length_b   1.000
_cell.length_c   1.000
_cell.angle_alpha   90.00
_cell.angle_beta   90.00
_cell.angle_gamma   90.00
#
_symmetry.space_group_name_H-M   'P 1'
#
loop_
_entity.id
_entity.type
_entity.pdbx_description
1 polymer ?
#
loop_
_entity_poly.entity_id
_entity_poly.type
_entity_poly.pdbx_seq_one_letter_code
_entity_poly.pdbx_strand_id
1 'polypeptide(L)'
;ADNKYNVTFTKTANGYLAEFESLGKPLLVDANGKKTYSDKKEFKWKDMTLTADDAVSYGLALVGADVEITNWVAKDAEGNILYNQKDDYKDAGTAPTVTKVDVPVIAQDRSSITVSWSGEGAQLDGKYRVEVSQDNGATYTELDTTAETSYSYVPENSGEYRFRITGVCGEQESNSMETTSVHFVLPMTAPSIGAESGNAANTVTWSAVPEAVSYRIYRSTQRAEGYTEIGTSESTTFTDTTAENEVPYFYTVAAVGQDNESNPSAPVSIMATAGHTGEYQFGSQAAQMTVLEKSNDTVTGNEAALKFAYDEAGKVSVYAGDRLLSEKETAAGEAVDITIPLQDGRNAVKVVFENTQGIKTYRNFNFVKLSSYDMVVDASGIRTLDSESVPVYTTVAEALAAVPADNQEQKVIFVKNGTYYEKLSITSPYITLIGEDSEKTVLCYDAASGKTDPVTGAAYGTSGSASVSIEAAAHHTYMENLTVANTFDYPNETIEGKQAVAMLTRADRLIFNNVRLTGWQDTLQADGGGRQYFKNCYIEGNVDWIFGSAQAVFDDCDIVANAAGYVTAASTESTKTTGYVFINSRLLRKTEDVADNTVALGRPWRSNACVTYVKCFMDSHIKTKGYDNMSGNTHSAARFYEYQSYGPGFAVNTDRRQLAKAEGEALTVNGVFAREAGEGMAFAEGWDAVAAYAAASADYTESGAVSVDFSELDRAIQNAEGLNSADYKDFSAVESALNAAKALDRTTATQEEVSVLAHRLIEAVANLETMTPAPEPTPDPEPTPDPTPTPEPTPTPTPTPEPTPTPTPSEPDKNQSGGTDNSGNNSGTNGAEEGGKQEDAKQEDNNGAASENEFLENPSENAAENQQESVQTADKTHSVWYLFGAAVSAMFAGFAGSKRKKKSDEEL
;
A
#
# COMPACT_ATOMS: atom_id res chain seq x y z
N ALA A 1 -34.13 -38.58 14.96
CA ALA A 1 -34.58 -39.79 15.58
C ALA A 1 -33.50 -40.18 16.59
N ASP A 2 -33.80 -40.09 17.86
CA ASP A 2 -32.90 -40.40 18.95
C ASP A 2 -32.63 -41.90 18.96
N ASN A 3 -31.38 -42.27 18.72
CA ASN A 3 -30.95 -43.65 18.78
C ASN A 3 -30.76 -44.00 20.25
N LYS A 4 -31.59 -44.87 20.78
CA LYS A 4 -31.46 -45.40 22.15
C LYS A 4 -30.75 -46.75 22.11
N TYR A 5 -29.82 -46.92 23.08
CA TYR A 5 -29.06 -48.16 23.22
C TYR A 5 -29.20 -48.68 24.64
N ASN A 6 -29.32 -50.02 24.77
CA ASN A 6 -29.02 -50.66 26.05
C ASN A 6 -27.53 -51.05 26.04
N VAL A 7 -26.81 -50.64 27.05
CA VAL A 7 -25.40 -50.98 27.25
C VAL A 7 -25.32 -51.90 28.49
N THR A 8 -24.84 -53.09 28.30
CA THR A 8 -24.65 -54.01 29.41
C THR A 8 -23.17 -54.34 29.59
N PHE A 9 -22.68 -54.12 30.78
CA PHE A 9 -21.29 -54.50 31.18
C PHE A 9 -21.37 -55.74 32.01
N THR A 10 -20.66 -56.80 31.58
CA THR A 10 -20.57 -58.07 32.32
C THR A 10 -19.13 -58.31 32.70
N LYS A 11 -18.84 -58.49 34.03
CA LYS A 11 -17.54 -58.93 34.51
C LYS A 11 -17.32 -60.37 34.13
N THR A 12 -16.23 -60.68 33.44
CA THR A 12 -15.85 -62.06 33.04
C THR A 12 -14.54 -62.44 33.72
N ALA A 13 -14.16 -63.72 33.68
CA ALA A 13 -12.89 -64.19 34.22
C ALA A 13 -11.63 -63.49 33.58
N ASN A 14 -11.79 -62.88 32.41
CA ASN A 14 -10.73 -62.27 31.62
C ASN A 14 -10.89 -60.73 31.41
N GLY A 15 -11.70 -60.08 32.27
CA GLY A 15 -12.01 -58.64 32.13
C GLY A 15 -13.50 -58.35 32.06
N TYR A 16 -13.88 -57.26 31.39
CA TYR A 16 -15.26 -56.83 31.22
C TYR A 16 -15.71 -56.93 29.77
N LEU A 17 -16.95 -57.42 29.57
CA LEU A 17 -17.62 -57.42 28.27
C LEU A 17 -18.65 -56.27 28.27
N ALA A 18 -18.57 -55.40 27.29
CA ALA A 18 -19.57 -54.36 27.05
C ALA A 18 -20.43 -54.75 25.83
N GLU A 19 -21.72 -54.96 26.05
CA GLU A 19 -22.69 -55.28 25.01
C GLU A 19 -23.57 -54.05 24.78
N PHE A 20 -23.68 -53.65 23.52
CA PHE A 20 -24.54 -52.55 23.09
C PHE A 20 -25.71 -53.13 22.32
N GLU A 21 -26.93 -52.96 22.82
CA GLU A 21 -28.14 -53.32 22.13
C GLU A 21 -28.87 -52.04 21.68
N SER A 22 -29.05 -51.86 20.39
CA SER A 22 -29.83 -50.77 19.87
C SER A 22 -31.31 -50.99 20.03
N LEU A 23 -32.02 -50.02 20.58
CA LEU A 23 -33.48 -49.97 20.61
C LEU A 23 -34.09 -49.39 19.33
N GLY A 24 -33.26 -49.08 18.34
CA GLY A 24 -33.60 -48.66 16.98
C GLY A 24 -32.54 -49.15 16.00
N LYS A 25 -32.64 -48.85 14.73
CA LYS A 25 -31.61 -49.22 13.74
C LYS A 25 -30.49 -48.16 13.70
N PRO A 26 -29.36 -48.38 14.37
CA PRO A 26 -28.28 -47.40 14.39
C PRO A 26 -27.56 -47.35 13.05
N LEU A 27 -27.18 -46.18 12.64
CA LEU A 27 -26.30 -45.94 11.51
C LEU A 27 -24.85 -45.98 11.98
N LEU A 28 -24.10 -47.01 11.58
CA LEU A 28 -22.65 -47.05 11.78
C LEU A 28 -21.94 -46.62 10.49
N VAL A 29 -20.99 -45.73 10.59
CA VAL A 29 -20.15 -45.32 9.48
C VAL A 29 -18.73 -45.83 9.75
N ASP A 30 -18.20 -46.68 8.85
CA ASP A 30 -16.83 -47.18 8.97
C ASP A 30 -15.81 -46.08 8.55
N ALA A 31 -14.54 -46.37 8.73
CA ALA A 31 -13.47 -45.45 8.40
C ALA A 31 -13.40 -45.02 6.89
N ASN A 32 -14.11 -45.73 6.04
CA ASN A 32 -14.21 -45.49 4.60
C ASN A 32 -15.54 -44.81 4.21
N GLY A 33 -16.31 -44.35 5.18
CA GLY A 33 -17.59 -43.68 4.94
C GLY A 33 -18.74 -44.60 4.56
N LYS A 34 -18.55 -45.93 4.64
CA LYS A 34 -19.62 -46.92 4.36
C LYS A 34 -20.59 -47.00 5.53
N LYS A 35 -21.83 -46.68 5.27
CA LYS A 35 -22.94 -46.78 6.24
C LYS A 35 -23.42 -48.23 6.40
N THR A 36 -23.35 -48.74 7.61
CA THR A 36 -23.88 -50.03 7.98
C THR A 36 -24.86 -49.89 9.14
N TYR A 37 -25.92 -50.67 9.12
CA TYR A 37 -26.89 -50.78 10.20
C TYR A 37 -26.63 -52.10 10.95
N SER A 38 -26.45 -52.02 12.28
CA SER A 38 -26.22 -53.17 13.13
C SER A 38 -27.11 -53.06 14.36
N ASP A 39 -27.81 -54.18 14.67
CA ASP A 39 -28.67 -54.24 15.84
C ASP A 39 -27.89 -54.65 17.12
N LYS A 40 -26.65 -55.08 16.99
CA LYS A 40 -25.79 -55.47 18.11
C LYS A 40 -24.32 -55.32 17.77
N LYS A 41 -23.50 -54.74 18.68
CA LYS A 41 -22.05 -54.71 18.56
C LYS A 41 -21.38 -55.04 19.90
N GLU A 42 -20.54 -56.08 19.86
CA GLU A 42 -19.76 -56.57 21.00
C GLU A 42 -18.36 -55.93 20.98
N PHE A 43 -17.90 -55.33 22.09
CA PHE A 43 -16.55 -54.87 22.30
C PHE A 43 -15.91 -55.64 23.43
N LYS A 44 -14.75 -56.28 23.17
CA LYS A 44 -13.98 -57.00 24.16
C LYS A 44 -12.74 -56.18 24.49
N TRP A 45 -12.61 -55.77 25.75
CA TRP A 45 -11.35 -55.17 26.25
C TRP A 45 -10.44 -56.31 26.74
N LYS A 46 -9.26 -56.41 26.14
CA LYS A 46 -8.18 -57.25 26.60
C LYS A 46 -7.35 -56.46 27.62
N ASP A 47 -6.92 -57.12 28.68
CA ASP A 47 -5.84 -56.73 29.61
C ASP A 47 -6.15 -55.71 30.72
N MET A 48 -7.38 -55.67 31.27
CA MET A 48 -7.57 -55.08 32.60
C MET A 48 -7.73 -56.22 33.63
N THR A 49 -6.70 -56.50 34.41
CA THR A 49 -6.76 -57.35 35.59
C THR A 49 -7.10 -56.44 36.77
N LEU A 50 -8.36 -56.48 37.23
CA LEU A 50 -8.79 -55.80 38.45
C LEU A 50 -8.84 -56.83 39.57
N THR A 51 -8.20 -56.52 40.71
CA THR A 51 -8.27 -57.35 41.93
C THR A 51 -9.56 -57.00 42.70
N ALA A 52 -10.01 -57.93 43.57
CA ALA A 52 -11.26 -57.75 44.30
C ALA A 52 -11.28 -56.51 45.26
N ASP A 53 -10.13 -55.90 45.49
CA ASP A 53 -9.99 -54.74 46.38
C ASP A 53 -9.87 -53.40 45.62
N ASP A 54 -9.93 -53.43 44.30
CA ASP A 54 -9.87 -52.21 43.50
C ASP A 54 -11.25 -51.53 43.49
N ALA A 55 -11.36 -50.38 44.05
CA ALA A 55 -12.52 -49.49 43.90
C ALA A 55 -12.60 -49.01 42.45
N VAL A 56 -13.47 -49.61 41.64
CA VAL A 56 -13.58 -49.31 40.23
C VAL A 56 -14.71 -48.32 40.01
N SER A 57 -14.35 -47.15 39.58
CA SER A 57 -15.29 -46.19 39.01
C SER A 57 -15.50 -46.48 37.52
N TYR A 58 -16.72 -46.79 37.13
CA TYR A 58 -17.05 -47.00 35.72
C TYR A 58 -17.45 -45.68 35.09
N GLY A 59 -16.81 -45.34 34.02
CA GLY A 59 -17.15 -44.14 33.24
C GLY A 59 -17.29 -44.46 31.75
N LEU A 60 -18.30 -43.94 31.12
CA LEU A 60 -18.47 -43.96 29.66
C LEU A 60 -17.96 -42.59 29.11
N ALA A 61 -16.87 -42.60 28.36
CA ALA A 61 -16.42 -41.41 27.64
C ALA A 61 -17.11 -41.36 26.27
N LEU A 62 -17.92 -40.33 26.05
CA LEU A 62 -18.59 -40.08 24.79
C LEU A 62 -17.97 -38.85 24.12
N VAL A 63 -17.49 -39.06 22.90
CA VAL A 63 -16.85 -37.93 22.14
C VAL A 63 -17.81 -37.53 21.01
N GLY A 64 -18.34 -36.31 21.10
CA GLY A 64 -19.10 -35.67 20.02
C GLY A 64 -20.59 -36.06 19.89
N ALA A 65 -21.23 -36.47 20.99
CA ALA A 65 -22.69 -36.68 20.99
C ALA A 65 -23.28 -36.37 22.37
N ASP A 66 -24.44 -35.75 22.42
CA ASP A 66 -25.27 -35.65 23.60
C ASP A 66 -25.95 -37.05 23.81
N VAL A 67 -25.65 -37.66 24.95
CA VAL A 67 -26.20 -38.98 25.30
C VAL A 67 -26.82 -38.92 26.68
N GLU A 68 -28.10 -39.22 26.73
CA GLU A 68 -28.83 -39.39 27.98
C GLU A 68 -28.76 -40.89 28.40
N ILE A 69 -28.18 -41.15 29.58
CA ILE A 69 -28.16 -42.51 30.17
C ILE A 69 -29.32 -42.59 31.14
N THR A 70 -30.37 -43.28 30.72
CA THR A 70 -31.62 -43.40 31.52
C THR A 70 -31.67 -44.57 32.47
N ASN A 71 -30.76 -45.52 32.36
CA ASN A 71 -30.64 -46.64 33.28
C ASN A 71 -29.25 -47.28 33.22
N TRP A 72 -28.58 -47.40 34.34
CA TRP A 72 -27.30 -48.06 34.47
C TRP A 72 -27.43 -49.26 35.42
N VAL A 73 -27.13 -50.46 34.93
CA VAL A 73 -27.20 -51.71 35.71
C VAL A 73 -25.86 -52.41 35.59
N ALA A 74 -25.12 -52.60 36.69
CA ALA A 74 -23.93 -53.45 36.77
C ALA A 74 -24.33 -54.83 37.31
N LYS A 75 -23.81 -55.91 36.68
CA LYS A 75 -24.05 -57.28 37.05
C LYS A 75 -22.73 -58.03 37.19
N ASP A 76 -22.70 -59.08 38.10
CA ASP A 76 -21.61 -60.03 38.15
C ASP A 76 -21.68 -61.07 36.97
N ALA A 77 -20.70 -61.98 36.94
CA ALA A 77 -20.61 -63.00 35.87
C ALA A 77 -21.77 -64.00 35.90
N GLU A 78 -22.40 -64.15 37.04
CA GLU A 78 -23.55 -65.03 37.26
C GLU A 78 -24.90 -64.38 36.96
N GLY A 79 -24.87 -63.05 36.62
CA GLY A 79 -26.02 -62.22 36.23
C GLY A 79 -26.72 -61.54 37.40
N ASN A 80 -26.19 -61.60 38.61
CA ASN A 80 -26.74 -60.91 39.78
C ASN A 80 -26.46 -59.38 39.60
N ILE A 81 -27.44 -58.57 39.97
CA ILE A 81 -27.36 -57.12 39.90
C ILE A 81 -26.47 -56.66 41.02
N LEU A 82 -25.32 -56.08 40.71
CA LEU A 82 -24.39 -55.42 41.64
C LEU A 82 -24.80 -53.98 41.91
N TYR A 83 -25.34 -53.35 40.91
CA TYR A 83 -25.76 -51.91 40.95
C TYR A 83 -26.92 -51.69 39.95
N ASN A 84 -27.95 -50.99 40.38
CA ASN A 84 -29.04 -50.56 39.48
C ASN A 84 -29.42 -49.13 39.78
N GLN A 85 -29.19 -48.26 38.85
CA GLN A 85 -29.45 -46.81 38.98
C GLN A 85 -30.92 -46.51 39.35
N LYS A 86 -31.86 -47.35 38.96
CA LYS A 86 -33.25 -47.16 39.34
C LYS A 86 -33.53 -47.37 40.83
N ASP A 87 -32.69 -48.16 41.53
CA ASP A 87 -32.87 -48.46 42.93
C ASP A 87 -32.30 -47.33 43.83
N ASP A 88 -31.32 -46.53 43.29
CA ASP A 88 -30.70 -45.40 44.01
C ASP A 88 -31.53 -44.10 43.89
N TYR A 89 -32.43 -44.04 42.89
CA TYR A 89 -33.29 -42.87 42.71
C TYR A 89 -34.43 -42.77 43.75
N LYS A 90 -34.50 -43.64 44.72
CA LYS A 90 -35.59 -43.71 45.71
C LYS A 90 -35.35 -42.83 46.95
N ASP A 91 -34.12 -42.46 47.19
CA ASP A 91 -33.83 -41.47 48.24
C ASP A 91 -33.37 -40.19 47.60
N ALA A 92 -34.20 -39.16 47.62
CA ALA A 92 -33.81 -37.81 47.24
C ALA A 92 -32.56 -37.47 48.05
N GLY A 93 -31.39 -37.42 47.37
CA GLY A 93 -30.15 -37.02 48.00
C GLY A 93 -30.31 -35.69 48.69
N THR A 94 -29.63 -35.51 49.77
CA THR A 94 -29.61 -34.20 50.45
C THR A 94 -28.70 -33.23 49.74
N ALA A 95 -29.14 -31.99 49.52
CA ALA A 95 -28.37 -30.93 48.96
C ALA A 95 -27.09 -30.71 49.79
N PRO A 96 -25.91 -30.57 49.18
CA PRO A 96 -24.67 -30.28 49.90
C PRO A 96 -24.77 -28.96 50.68
N THR A 97 -24.25 -28.94 51.89
CA THR A 97 -24.20 -27.72 52.70
C THR A 97 -22.96 -26.91 52.36
N VAL A 98 -23.16 -25.63 51.94
CA VAL A 98 -22.04 -24.71 51.72
C VAL A 98 -21.47 -24.28 53.05
N THR A 99 -20.24 -24.58 53.36
CA THR A 99 -19.59 -24.31 54.63
C THR A 99 -18.73 -23.08 54.66
N LYS A 100 -18.22 -22.70 53.48
CA LYS A 100 -17.36 -21.54 53.27
C LYS A 100 -17.42 -21.06 51.82
N VAL A 101 -17.38 -19.77 51.62
CA VAL A 101 -17.06 -19.15 50.33
C VAL A 101 -15.79 -18.29 50.48
N ASP A 102 -14.91 -18.32 49.50
CA ASP A 102 -13.70 -17.56 49.50
C ASP A 102 -13.95 -16.16 48.86
N VAL A 103 -13.00 -15.25 49.08
CA VAL A 103 -13.03 -13.96 48.40
C VAL A 103 -12.80 -14.22 46.90
N PRO A 104 -13.65 -13.66 46.02
CA PRO A 104 -13.45 -13.85 44.58
C PRO A 104 -12.11 -13.32 44.12
N VAL A 105 -11.46 -14.04 43.20
CA VAL A 105 -10.14 -13.70 42.67
C VAL A 105 -10.25 -13.28 41.23
N ILE A 106 -9.82 -12.05 40.94
CA ILE A 106 -9.70 -11.57 39.55
C ILE A 106 -8.44 -12.15 38.95
N ALA A 107 -8.55 -12.71 37.75
CA ALA A 107 -7.38 -13.18 36.98
C ALA A 107 -6.40 -12.02 36.73
N GLN A 108 -5.10 -12.31 36.68
CA GLN A 108 -4.06 -11.29 36.50
C GLN A 108 -4.19 -10.51 35.19
N ASP A 109 -4.69 -11.17 34.14
CA ASP A 109 -5.00 -10.58 32.83
C ASP A 109 -6.38 -9.94 32.76
N ARG A 110 -7.09 -9.90 33.89
CA ARG A 110 -8.48 -9.41 33.98
C ARG A 110 -9.45 -10.06 33.00
N SER A 111 -9.24 -11.33 32.67
CA SER A 111 -10.12 -12.09 31.76
C SER A 111 -11.33 -12.70 32.48
N SER A 112 -11.26 -12.92 33.81
CA SER A 112 -12.30 -13.58 34.56
C SER A 112 -12.25 -13.28 36.06
N ILE A 113 -13.33 -13.63 36.75
CA ILE A 113 -13.42 -13.69 38.20
C ILE A 113 -13.61 -15.17 38.61
N THR A 114 -12.73 -15.71 39.42
CA THR A 114 -12.87 -17.06 39.97
C THR A 114 -13.46 -16.98 41.37
N VAL A 115 -14.58 -17.66 41.58
CA VAL A 115 -15.17 -17.89 42.90
C VAL A 115 -14.94 -19.32 43.32
N SER A 116 -14.57 -19.52 44.59
CA SER A 116 -14.30 -20.86 45.17
C SER A 116 -15.08 -20.99 46.49
N TRP A 117 -15.43 -22.23 46.83
CA TRP A 117 -16.15 -22.54 48.04
C TRP A 117 -15.78 -23.92 48.59
N SER A 118 -16.25 -24.21 49.79
CA SER A 118 -16.19 -25.54 50.39
C SER A 118 -17.60 -25.95 50.79
N GLY A 119 -17.86 -27.22 50.70
CA GLY A 119 -19.14 -27.79 51.11
C GLY A 119 -18.96 -29.19 51.69
N GLU A 120 -19.96 -29.59 52.48
CA GLU A 120 -20.03 -30.92 53.12
C GLU A 120 -21.34 -31.63 52.77
N GLY A 121 -21.37 -32.97 52.85
CA GLY A 121 -22.55 -33.77 52.64
C GLY A 121 -22.97 -33.91 51.18
N ALA A 122 -22.06 -33.68 50.22
CA ALA A 122 -22.32 -33.92 48.81
C ALA A 122 -22.63 -35.39 48.56
N GLN A 123 -23.81 -35.67 48.04
CA GLN A 123 -24.21 -36.99 47.55
C GLN A 123 -24.02 -37.06 46.02
N LEU A 124 -24.21 -38.22 45.42
CA LEU A 124 -23.93 -38.45 44.01
C LEU A 124 -24.56 -37.41 43.04
N ASP A 125 -25.72 -36.87 43.42
CA ASP A 125 -26.46 -35.87 42.62
C ASP A 125 -26.42 -34.45 43.24
N GLY A 126 -25.65 -34.26 44.32
CA GLY A 126 -25.48 -32.94 44.97
C GLY A 126 -24.61 -32.03 44.11
N LYS A 127 -25.11 -30.84 43.88
CA LYS A 127 -24.46 -29.80 43.09
C LYS A 127 -24.52 -28.45 43.80
N TYR A 128 -23.84 -27.47 43.25
CA TYR A 128 -23.90 -26.08 43.71
C TYR A 128 -24.43 -25.21 42.61
N ARG A 129 -25.48 -24.46 42.88
CA ARG A 129 -25.96 -23.40 42.02
C ARG A 129 -25.09 -22.16 42.30
N VAL A 130 -24.54 -21.58 41.24
CA VAL A 130 -23.73 -20.39 41.27
C VAL A 130 -24.55 -19.25 40.68
N GLU A 131 -24.68 -18.15 41.40
CA GLU A 131 -25.41 -16.98 40.96
C GLU A 131 -24.56 -15.74 41.12
N VAL A 132 -24.78 -14.73 40.25
CA VAL A 132 -24.05 -13.44 40.26
C VAL A 132 -25.00 -12.29 40.50
N SER A 133 -24.54 -11.29 41.25
CA SER A 133 -25.20 -10.01 41.47
C SER A 133 -24.24 -8.88 41.03
N GLN A 134 -24.82 -7.90 40.34
CA GLN A 134 -24.13 -6.64 39.93
C GLN A 134 -24.72 -5.42 40.66
N ASP A 135 -25.69 -5.62 41.56
CA ASP A 135 -26.39 -4.59 42.34
C ASP A 135 -26.16 -4.72 43.86
N ASN A 136 -24.96 -5.20 44.22
CA ASN A 136 -24.51 -5.41 45.59
C ASN A 136 -25.37 -6.39 46.40
N GLY A 137 -25.93 -7.42 45.73
CA GLY A 137 -26.69 -8.49 46.37
C GLY A 137 -28.21 -8.22 46.45
N ALA A 138 -28.73 -7.17 45.81
CA ALA A 138 -30.15 -6.93 45.75
C ALA A 138 -30.90 -7.91 44.87
N THR A 139 -30.28 -8.26 43.71
CA THR A 139 -30.79 -9.32 42.82
C THR A 139 -29.67 -10.26 42.41
N TYR A 140 -30.02 -11.52 42.11
CA TYR A 140 -29.06 -12.53 41.66
C TYR A 140 -29.57 -13.22 40.39
N THR A 141 -28.66 -13.44 39.45
CA THR A 141 -28.88 -14.20 38.21
C THR A 141 -28.13 -15.49 38.28
N GLU A 142 -28.77 -16.62 37.98
CA GLU A 142 -28.12 -17.93 37.92
C GLU A 142 -27.16 -18.00 36.74
N LEU A 143 -25.92 -18.46 37.00
CA LEU A 143 -24.89 -18.67 36.03
C LEU A 143 -24.82 -20.13 35.62
N ASP A 144 -24.76 -21.03 36.59
CA ASP A 144 -24.58 -22.45 36.35
C ASP A 144 -24.95 -23.27 37.61
N THR A 145 -25.12 -24.58 37.41
CA THR A 145 -25.20 -25.56 38.47
C THR A 145 -24.13 -26.62 38.27
N THR A 146 -23.12 -26.65 39.14
CA THR A 146 -21.92 -27.45 39.03
C THR A 146 -21.67 -28.39 40.21
N ALA A 147 -21.03 -29.52 39.99
CA ALA A 147 -20.52 -30.40 41.08
C ALA A 147 -19.12 -29.93 41.58
N GLU A 148 -18.42 -29.05 40.84
CA GLU A 148 -17.15 -28.52 41.22
C GLU A 148 -17.29 -27.52 42.43
N THR A 149 -16.18 -27.20 43.07
CA THR A 149 -16.14 -26.25 44.20
C THR A 149 -15.51 -24.92 43.79
N SER A 150 -15.49 -24.64 42.51
CA SER A 150 -15.07 -23.37 41.94
C SER A 150 -15.76 -23.13 40.60
N TYR A 151 -15.93 -21.83 40.28
CA TYR A 151 -16.51 -21.37 39.03
C TYR A 151 -15.77 -20.16 38.52
N SER A 152 -15.50 -20.09 37.21
CA SER A 152 -14.87 -18.96 36.55
C SER A 152 -15.91 -18.20 35.73
N TYR A 153 -16.17 -16.98 36.11
CA TYR A 153 -17.10 -16.06 35.48
C TYR A 153 -16.35 -15.06 34.61
N VAL A 154 -16.81 -14.81 33.40
CA VAL A 154 -16.27 -13.79 32.48
C VAL A 154 -17.24 -12.62 32.48
N PRO A 155 -16.89 -11.49 33.15
CA PRO A 155 -17.73 -10.28 33.14
C PRO A 155 -17.78 -9.63 31.74
N GLU A 156 -18.95 -9.14 31.36
CA GLU A 156 -19.14 -8.38 30.12
C GLU A 156 -18.89 -6.86 30.30
N ASN A 157 -18.95 -6.38 31.55
CA ASN A 157 -18.81 -4.95 31.87
C ASN A 157 -17.97 -4.77 33.13
N SER A 158 -17.39 -3.58 33.29
CA SER A 158 -16.78 -3.18 34.56
C SER A 158 -17.85 -2.96 35.64
N GLY A 159 -17.54 -3.23 36.90
CA GLY A 159 -18.48 -3.01 38.00
C GLY A 159 -18.19 -3.88 39.22
N GLU A 160 -19.12 -3.78 40.18
CA GLU A 160 -19.11 -4.56 41.41
C GLU A 160 -19.82 -5.91 41.18
N TYR A 161 -19.13 -6.99 41.51
CA TYR A 161 -19.64 -8.35 41.37
C TYR A 161 -19.66 -9.05 42.72
N ARG A 162 -20.77 -9.71 43.00
CA ARG A 162 -20.96 -10.53 44.18
C ARG A 162 -21.57 -11.87 43.78
N PHE A 163 -21.14 -12.97 44.38
CA PHE A 163 -21.62 -14.28 44.04
C PHE A 163 -22.35 -14.92 45.22
N ARG A 164 -23.37 -15.72 44.91
CA ARG A 164 -24.10 -16.56 45.88
C ARG A 164 -24.01 -18.03 45.45
N ILE A 165 -23.64 -18.87 46.39
CA ILE A 165 -23.51 -20.29 46.22
C ILE A 165 -24.53 -20.98 47.06
N THR A 166 -25.36 -21.84 46.44
CA THR A 166 -26.41 -22.61 47.06
C THR A 166 -26.22 -24.08 46.77
N GLY A 167 -26.20 -24.95 47.79
CA GLY A 167 -26.21 -26.38 47.55
C GLY A 167 -27.57 -26.84 47.11
N VAL A 168 -27.60 -27.65 46.03
CA VAL A 168 -28.84 -28.15 45.39
C VAL A 168 -28.80 -29.66 45.13
N CYS A 169 -29.93 -30.34 45.24
CA CYS A 169 -30.10 -31.72 44.85
C CYS A 169 -31.55 -31.93 44.39
N GLY A 170 -31.77 -32.02 43.08
CA GLY A 170 -33.11 -31.96 42.52
C GLY A 170 -33.84 -30.67 42.86
N GLU A 171 -35.01 -30.77 43.50
CA GLU A 171 -35.79 -29.60 43.98
C GLU A 171 -35.40 -29.19 45.41
N GLN A 172 -34.46 -29.88 46.04
CA GLN A 172 -34.00 -29.53 47.37
C GLN A 172 -32.86 -28.56 47.36
N GLU A 173 -32.91 -27.56 48.21
CA GLU A 173 -31.85 -26.58 48.42
C GLU A 173 -31.37 -26.64 49.91
N SER A 174 -30.05 -26.45 50.06
CA SER A 174 -29.47 -26.28 51.41
C SER A 174 -29.33 -24.78 51.73
N ASN A 175 -28.33 -24.40 52.52
CA ASN A 175 -28.02 -23.03 52.80
C ASN A 175 -27.33 -22.35 51.58
N SER A 176 -27.56 -21.05 51.45
CA SER A 176 -26.82 -20.19 50.57
C SER A 176 -25.77 -19.38 51.33
N MET A 177 -24.59 -19.19 50.73
CA MET A 177 -23.56 -18.27 51.21
C MET A 177 -23.15 -17.32 50.09
N GLU A 178 -22.85 -16.08 50.50
CA GLU A 178 -22.49 -15.01 49.59
C GLU A 178 -21.01 -14.62 49.76
N THR A 179 -20.37 -14.25 48.66
CA THR A 179 -19.01 -13.68 48.72
C THR A 179 -19.05 -12.21 49.19
N THR A 180 -17.91 -11.62 49.47
CA THR A 180 -17.75 -10.18 49.47
C THR A 180 -17.81 -9.69 48.01
N SER A 181 -18.20 -8.42 47.81
CA SER A 181 -18.08 -7.80 46.47
C SER A 181 -16.64 -7.69 46.03
N VAL A 182 -16.43 -7.77 44.72
CA VAL A 182 -15.16 -7.53 44.07
C VAL A 182 -15.38 -6.54 42.92
N HIS A 183 -14.53 -5.51 42.84
CA HIS A 183 -14.57 -4.53 41.77
C HIS A 183 -13.78 -5.06 40.56
N PHE A 184 -14.47 -5.34 39.48
CA PHE A 184 -13.86 -5.81 38.22
C PHE A 184 -13.79 -4.65 37.24
N VAL A 185 -12.63 -4.45 36.62
CA VAL A 185 -12.41 -3.42 35.59
C VAL A 185 -12.04 -4.17 34.30
N LEU A 186 -12.90 -4.07 33.29
CA LEU A 186 -12.73 -4.71 32.02
C LEU A 186 -11.47 -4.16 31.31
N PRO A 187 -10.59 -4.99 30.76
CA PRO A 187 -9.44 -4.51 30.00
C PRO A 187 -9.92 -3.75 28.76
N MET A 188 -9.44 -2.54 28.56
CA MET A 188 -9.75 -1.75 27.38
C MET A 188 -8.84 -2.12 26.23
N THR A 189 -9.42 -2.32 25.06
CA THR A 189 -8.66 -2.54 23.80
C THR A 189 -8.20 -1.22 23.21
N ALA A 190 -7.03 -1.23 22.56
CA ALA A 190 -6.56 -0.08 21.80
C ALA A 190 -7.51 0.20 20.62
N PRO A 191 -7.88 1.47 20.36
CA PRO A 191 -8.73 1.80 19.21
C PRO A 191 -8.02 1.56 17.89
N SER A 192 -8.78 1.28 16.83
CA SER A 192 -8.27 1.27 15.44
C SER A 192 -8.42 2.68 14.88
N ILE A 193 -7.33 3.26 14.36
CA ILE A 193 -7.30 4.66 13.97
C ILE A 193 -7.08 4.87 12.48
N GLY A 194 -7.63 5.96 11.94
CA GLY A 194 -7.41 6.51 10.61
C GLY A 194 -7.10 8.01 10.71
N ALA A 195 -6.62 8.61 9.63
CA ALA A 195 -6.46 10.05 9.56
C ALA A 195 -6.67 10.57 8.13
N GLU A 196 -7.11 11.81 8.04
CA GLU A 196 -7.30 12.56 6.80
C GLU A 196 -6.51 13.87 6.86
N SER A 197 -5.95 14.26 5.71
CA SER A 197 -5.18 15.49 5.54
C SER A 197 -6.08 16.70 5.30
N GLY A 198 -5.69 17.83 5.86
CA GLY A 198 -6.25 19.15 5.55
C GLY A 198 -5.14 20.18 5.41
N ASN A 199 -5.50 21.40 5.02
CA ASN A 199 -4.55 22.50 4.92
C ASN A 199 -4.17 22.97 6.34
N ALA A 200 -2.90 22.83 6.69
CA ALA A 200 -2.36 23.09 8.03
C ALA A 200 -3.16 22.39 9.15
N ALA A 201 -3.72 21.21 8.87
CA ALA A 201 -4.50 20.45 9.82
C ALA A 201 -4.53 18.97 9.43
N ASN A 202 -4.59 18.07 10.42
CA ASN A 202 -4.86 16.65 10.22
C ASN A 202 -6.05 16.23 11.09
N THR A 203 -6.99 15.49 10.54
CA THR A 203 -8.13 14.94 11.28
C THR A 203 -7.89 13.47 11.54
N VAL A 204 -7.82 13.09 12.81
CA VAL A 204 -7.66 11.70 13.26
C VAL A 204 -9.02 11.17 13.69
N THR A 205 -9.37 9.98 13.22
CA THR A 205 -10.63 9.27 13.55
C THR A 205 -10.31 7.87 14.08
N TRP A 206 -11.19 7.33 14.91
CA TRP A 206 -10.98 6.00 15.48
C TRP A 206 -12.28 5.26 15.77
N SER A 207 -12.14 3.94 15.99
CA SER A 207 -13.26 3.11 16.41
C SER A 207 -13.63 3.38 17.86
N ALA A 208 -14.93 3.42 18.18
CA ALA A 208 -15.39 3.48 19.54
C ALA A 208 -14.90 2.25 20.32
N VAL A 209 -14.43 2.50 21.56
CA VAL A 209 -14.03 1.45 22.50
C VAL A 209 -15.08 1.36 23.59
N PRO A 210 -15.62 0.16 23.91
CA PRO A 210 -16.59 -0.01 25.00
C PRO A 210 -16.07 0.56 26.32
N GLU A 211 -16.96 1.20 27.08
CA GLU A 211 -16.67 1.85 28.38
C GLU A 211 -15.69 3.04 28.32
N ALA A 212 -15.22 3.45 27.15
CA ALA A 212 -14.44 4.68 27.02
C ALA A 212 -15.32 5.91 27.27
N VAL A 213 -14.88 6.79 28.15
CA VAL A 213 -15.50 8.08 28.44
C VAL A 213 -14.82 9.23 27.71
N SER A 214 -13.56 9.02 27.30
CA SER A 214 -12.78 9.95 26.49
C SER A 214 -11.61 9.25 25.84
N TYR A 215 -10.86 9.99 25.04
CA TYR A 215 -9.66 9.51 24.34
C TYR A 215 -8.55 10.54 24.49
N ARG A 216 -7.31 10.08 24.59
CA ARG A 216 -6.10 10.92 24.54
C ARG A 216 -5.43 10.75 23.20
N ILE A 217 -5.06 11.86 22.58
CA ILE A 217 -4.45 11.90 21.26
C ILE A 217 -3.00 12.34 21.40
N TYR A 218 -2.10 11.55 20.85
CA TYR A 218 -0.67 11.79 20.87
C TYR A 218 -0.13 11.97 19.47
N ARG A 219 0.89 12.81 19.33
CA ARG A 219 1.56 13.11 18.07
C ARG A 219 3.09 13.04 18.22
N SER A 220 3.76 12.53 17.18
CA SER A 220 5.21 12.57 17.02
C SER A 220 5.59 12.85 15.56
N THR A 221 6.79 13.34 15.30
CA THR A 221 7.43 13.36 13.98
C THR A 221 8.25 12.09 13.72
N GLN A 222 8.32 11.18 14.70
CA GLN A 222 9.03 9.90 14.60
C GLN A 222 8.08 8.74 14.90
N ARG A 223 8.15 7.68 14.10
CA ARG A 223 7.20 6.55 14.21
C ARG A 223 7.30 5.77 15.52
N ALA A 224 8.52 5.60 16.03
CA ALA A 224 8.79 4.68 17.15
C ALA A 224 8.80 5.37 18.52
N GLU A 225 8.96 6.70 18.59
CA GLU A 225 9.19 7.42 19.84
C GLU A 225 8.78 8.90 19.75
N GLY A 226 8.92 9.64 20.84
CA GLY A 226 8.73 11.10 20.86
C GLY A 226 7.28 11.54 20.86
N TYR A 227 6.33 10.64 21.21
CA TYR A 227 4.91 10.98 21.28
C TYR A 227 4.61 11.95 22.41
N THR A 228 3.94 13.04 22.09
CA THR A 228 3.42 14.01 23.05
C THR A 228 1.91 14.09 22.94
N GLU A 229 1.23 14.19 24.07
CA GLU A 229 -0.22 14.43 24.09
C GLU A 229 -0.50 15.82 23.51
N ILE A 230 -1.39 15.87 22.52
CA ILE A 230 -1.82 17.10 21.84
C ILE A 230 -3.27 17.47 22.14
N GLY A 231 -4.02 16.59 22.78
CA GLY A 231 -5.39 16.85 23.19
C GLY A 231 -6.16 15.61 23.62
N THR A 232 -7.39 15.86 24.03
CA THR A 232 -8.38 14.83 24.40
C THR A 232 -9.68 15.05 23.63
N SER A 233 -10.46 13.98 23.45
CA SER A 233 -11.77 14.04 22.79
C SER A 233 -12.75 13.09 23.48
N GLU A 234 -13.99 13.50 23.64
CA GLU A 234 -15.11 12.64 24.08
C GLU A 234 -15.82 11.98 22.88
N SER A 235 -15.47 12.40 21.65
CA SER A 235 -15.93 11.80 20.40
C SER A 235 -14.83 10.93 19.79
N THR A 236 -15.15 10.22 18.71
CA THR A 236 -14.20 9.36 17.99
C THR A 236 -13.43 10.08 16.87
N THR A 237 -13.25 11.39 17.03
CA THR A 237 -12.52 12.24 16.08
C THR A 237 -11.80 13.37 16.80
N PHE A 238 -10.67 13.80 16.24
CA PHE A 238 -9.91 14.95 16.70
C PHE A 238 -9.21 15.62 15.50
N THR A 239 -9.30 16.94 15.40
CA THR A 239 -8.58 17.70 14.37
C THR A 239 -7.40 18.44 15.00
N ASP A 240 -6.20 18.04 14.60
CA ASP A 240 -4.97 18.74 14.95
C ASP A 240 -4.77 19.94 14.01
N THR A 241 -5.13 21.12 14.46
CA THR A 241 -4.96 22.39 13.74
C THR A 241 -3.57 23.02 13.92
N THR A 242 -2.65 22.32 14.56
CA THR A 242 -1.26 22.74 14.76
C THR A 242 -0.29 21.96 13.87
N ALA A 243 -0.83 21.10 12.98
CA ALA A 243 -0.03 20.39 12.00
C ALA A 243 0.48 21.37 10.92
N GLU A 244 1.77 21.29 10.62
CA GLU A 244 2.38 22.08 9.55
C GLU A 244 2.24 21.34 8.22
N ASN A 245 2.01 22.09 7.13
CA ASN A 245 1.97 21.48 5.79
C ASN A 245 3.33 20.87 5.43
N GLU A 246 3.29 19.75 4.72
CA GLU A 246 4.45 19.00 4.22
C GLU A 246 5.38 18.44 5.32
N VAL A 247 4.89 18.40 6.56
CA VAL A 247 5.53 17.71 7.68
C VAL A 247 4.77 16.41 7.99
N PRO A 248 5.40 15.23 7.86
CA PRO A 248 4.76 13.97 8.23
C PRO A 248 4.66 13.86 9.76
N TYR A 249 3.47 13.55 10.25
CA TYR A 249 3.20 13.27 11.65
C TYR A 249 2.70 11.85 11.84
N PHE A 250 2.99 11.29 13.00
CA PHE A 250 2.47 10.01 13.47
C PHE A 250 1.55 10.28 14.66
N TYR A 251 0.36 9.70 14.63
CA TYR A 251 -0.64 9.83 15.67
C TYR A 251 -0.93 8.48 16.30
N THR A 252 -1.15 8.48 17.61
CA THR A 252 -1.70 7.35 18.36
C THR A 252 -2.82 7.84 19.26
N VAL A 253 -3.77 6.98 19.56
CA VAL A 253 -4.91 7.29 20.41
C VAL A 253 -5.05 6.20 21.48
N ALA A 254 -5.24 6.61 22.73
CA ALA A 254 -5.59 5.74 23.85
C ALA A 254 -7.02 6.02 24.29
N ALA A 255 -7.79 4.98 24.56
CA ALA A 255 -9.13 5.08 25.14
C ALA A 255 -9.04 5.19 26.66
N VAL A 256 -9.77 6.10 27.26
CA VAL A 256 -9.78 6.37 28.69
C VAL A 256 -11.15 6.04 29.23
N GLY A 257 -11.22 5.08 30.15
CA GLY A 257 -12.39 4.71 30.92
C GLY A 257 -12.44 5.44 32.25
N GLN A 258 -13.38 5.01 33.11
CA GLN A 258 -13.53 5.60 34.44
C GLN A 258 -12.34 5.23 35.38
N ASP A 259 -11.88 3.98 35.29
CA ASP A 259 -10.86 3.41 36.18
C ASP A 259 -9.68 2.75 35.44
N ASN A 260 -9.62 2.90 34.11
CA ASN A 260 -8.61 2.29 33.28
C ASN A 260 -8.34 3.12 32.00
N GLU A 261 -7.27 2.76 31.32
CA GLU A 261 -6.86 3.32 30.03
C GLU A 261 -6.32 2.18 29.15
N SER A 262 -6.60 2.24 27.87
CA SER A 262 -6.06 1.28 26.92
C SER A 262 -4.58 1.55 26.64
N ASN A 263 -3.89 0.56 26.08
CA ASN A 263 -2.64 0.85 25.38
C ASN A 263 -2.93 1.80 24.22
N PRO A 264 -1.98 2.68 23.84
CA PRO A 264 -2.11 3.46 22.62
C PRO A 264 -2.28 2.57 21.39
N SER A 265 -3.02 3.05 20.41
CA SER A 265 -3.19 2.41 19.11
C SER A 265 -1.86 2.22 18.37
N ALA A 266 -1.83 1.36 17.37
CA ALA A 266 -0.76 1.40 16.39
C ALA A 266 -0.69 2.80 15.73
N PRO A 267 0.53 3.35 15.48
CA PRO A 267 0.66 4.68 14.93
C PRO A 267 0.20 4.75 13.47
N VAL A 268 -0.57 5.79 13.15
CA VAL A 268 -0.96 6.17 11.79
C VAL A 268 -0.14 7.37 11.34
N SER A 269 0.31 7.38 10.09
CA SER A 269 1.07 8.49 9.50
C SER A 269 0.19 9.30 8.56
N ILE A 270 0.24 10.62 8.68
CA ILE A 270 -0.43 11.56 7.79
C ILE A 270 0.36 12.86 7.72
N MET A 271 0.30 13.56 6.59
CA MET A 271 0.92 14.84 6.36
C MET A 271 -0.13 15.86 5.96
N ALA A 272 -0.20 16.98 6.67
CA ALA A 272 -1.06 18.08 6.28
C ALA A 272 -0.60 18.68 4.94
N THR A 273 -1.53 19.07 4.09
CA THR A 273 -1.22 19.69 2.81
C THR A 273 -2.32 20.66 2.38
N ALA A 274 -1.91 21.78 1.78
CA ALA A 274 -2.83 22.72 1.11
C ALA A 274 -3.40 22.16 -0.22
N GLY A 275 -2.97 20.95 -0.61
CA GLY A 275 -3.18 20.38 -1.92
C GLY A 275 -2.10 20.82 -2.92
N HIS A 276 -1.77 19.94 -3.85
CA HIS A 276 -0.84 20.26 -4.93
C HIS A 276 -1.66 20.53 -6.19
N THR A 277 -1.51 21.73 -6.74
CA THR A 277 -2.00 22.04 -8.08
C THR A 277 -0.79 22.01 -9.00
N GLY A 278 -0.72 20.97 -9.84
CA GLY A 278 0.31 20.92 -10.87
C GLY A 278 0.13 22.06 -11.88
N GLU A 279 1.22 22.50 -12.46
CA GLU A 279 1.21 23.52 -13.52
C GLU A 279 0.38 23.05 -14.74
N TYR A 280 0.39 21.75 -14.99
CA TYR A 280 -0.27 21.13 -16.14
C TYR A 280 -1.40 20.22 -15.71
N GLN A 281 -2.48 20.18 -16.48
CA GLN A 281 -3.60 19.26 -16.34
C GLN A 281 -3.65 18.32 -17.54
N PHE A 282 -4.21 17.12 -17.36
CA PHE A 282 -4.25 16.08 -18.39
C PHE A 282 -5.60 15.34 -18.37
N GLY A 283 -5.79 14.35 -19.26
CA GLY A 283 -7.00 13.57 -19.35
C GLY A 283 -8.23 14.45 -19.55
N SER A 284 -9.34 14.12 -18.91
CA SER A 284 -10.61 14.88 -19.01
C SER A 284 -10.55 16.30 -18.41
N GLN A 285 -9.47 16.67 -17.74
CA GLN A 285 -9.29 17.98 -17.13
C GLN A 285 -8.62 19.01 -18.06
N ALA A 286 -8.22 18.61 -19.24
CA ALA A 286 -7.44 19.44 -20.17
C ALA A 286 -7.92 19.27 -21.61
N ALA A 287 -7.65 20.28 -22.42
CA ALA A 287 -7.88 20.26 -23.86
C ALA A 287 -7.19 19.06 -24.51
N GLN A 288 -7.89 18.42 -25.43
CA GLN A 288 -7.42 17.22 -26.13
C GLN A 288 -6.77 17.57 -27.45
N MET A 289 -5.54 17.07 -27.66
CA MET A 289 -4.83 17.22 -28.92
C MET A 289 -5.17 16.08 -29.88
N THR A 290 -5.56 16.42 -31.10
CA THR A 290 -5.65 15.50 -32.24
C THR A 290 -4.46 15.76 -33.17
N VAL A 291 -3.58 14.76 -33.35
CA VAL A 291 -2.52 14.78 -34.36
C VAL A 291 -3.13 14.48 -35.72
N LEU A 292 -3.06 15.42 -36.66
CA LEU A 292 -3.62 15.31 -38.00
C LEU A 292 -2.61 14.70 -38.99
N GLU A 293 -1.35 15.11 -38.85
CA GLU A 293 -0.23 14.63 -39.66
C GLU A 293 1.08 14.75 -38.88
N LYS A 294 1.94 13.78 -38.96
CA LYS A 294 3.24 13.73 -38.30
C LYS A 294 4.24 12.99 -39.16
N SER A 295 5.47 13.52 -39.30
CA SER A 295 6.62 12.73 -39.75
C SER A 295 6.80 11.48 -38.91
N ASN A 296 7.46 10.45 -39.42
CA ASN A 296 7.92 9.35 -38.57
C ASN A 296 8.80 9.91 -37.44
N ASP A 297 8.83 9.21 -36.31
CA ASP A 297 9.64 9.64 -35.16
C ASP A 297 11.14 9.58 -35.46
N THR A 298 11.56 8.64 -36.32
CA THR A 298 12.94 8.54 -36.78
C THR A 298 13.00 8.88 -38.27
N VAL A 299 13.82 9.86 -38.63
CA VAL A 299 13.99 10.36 -39.98
C VAL A 299 15.47 10.51 -40.33
N THR A 300 15.80 10.50 -41.65
CA THR A 300 17.14 10.77 -42.16
C THR A 300 17.26 12.22 -42.66
N GLY A 301 16.16 12.96 -42.74
CA GLY A 301 16.13 14.35 -43.20
C GLY A 301 16.44 15.37 -42.10
N ASN A 302 16.61 16.61 -42.49
CA ASN A 302 16.93 17.72 -41.57
C ASN A 302 15.72 18.40 -40.95
N GLU A 303 14.51 17.90 -41.24
CA GLU A 303 13.27 18.51 -40.79
C GLU A 303 12.23 17.41 -40.49
N ALA A 304 11.36 17.65 -39.53
CA ALA A 304 10.14 16.88 -39.29
C ALA A 304 8.90 17.79 -39.37
N ALA A 305 7.81 17.25 -39.88
CA ALA A 305 6.53 17.94 -39.93
C ALA A 305 5.64 17.48 -38.78
N LEU A 306 4.89 18.40 -38.16
CA LEU A 306 3.91 18.12 -37.15
C LEU A 306 2.69 19.02 -37.35
N LYS A 307 1.52 18.40 -37.58
CA LYS A 307 0.24 19.08 -37.76
C LYS A 307 -0.77 18.55 -36.77
N PHE A 308 -1.41 19.41 -36.03
CA PHE A 308 -2.33 19.03 -34.97
C PHE A 308 -3.40 20.10 -34.74
N ALA A 309 -4.41 19.76 -33.95
CA ALA A 309 -5.42 20.69 -33.48
C ALA A 309 -5.82 20.34 -32.04
N TYR A 310 -6.26 21.35 -31.30
CA TYR A 310 -6.90 21.14 -29.98
C TYR A 310 -8.42 21.31 -30.10
N ASP A 311 -9.18 20.63 -29.28
CA ASP A 311 -10.64 20.70 -29.21
C ASP A 311 -11.18 21.97 -28.53
N GLU A 312 -10.29 22.74 -27.89
CA GLU A 312 -10.59 24.04 -27.28
C GLU A 312 -9.85 25.20 -27.97
N ALA A 313 -10.34 26.43 -27.75
CA ALA A 313 -9.62 27.65 -28.13
C ALA A 313 -8.59 28.03 -27.08
N GLY A 314 -7.40 28.45 -27.50
CA GLY A 314 -6.34 28.85 -26.59
C GLY A 314 -5.02 29.15 -27.30
N LYS A 315 -3.96 29.23 -26.53
CA LYS A 315 -2.62 29.53 -26.98
C LYS A 315 -1.79 28.25 -27.10
N VAL A 316 -1.24 28.01 -28.28
CA VAL A 316 -0.29 26.93 -28.56
C VAL A 316 1.13 27.50 -28.54
N SER A 317 2.04 26.89 -27.80
CA SER A 317 3.47 27.17 -27.79
C SER A 317 4.25 25.90 -28.09
N VAL A 318 5.12 25.91 -29.09
CA VAL A 318 5.92 24.74 -29.49
C VAL A 318 7.38 25.00 -29.22
N TYR A 319 7.99 24.09 -28.49
CA TYR A 319 9.39 24.16 -28.10
C TYR A 319 10.20 23.00 -28.68
N ALA A 320 11.44 23.24 -29.10
CA ALA A 320 12.46 22.24 -29.35
C ALA A 320 13.55 22.43 -28.29
N GLY A 321 13.64 21.48 -27.35
CA GLY A 321 14.33 21.72 -26.09
C GLY A 321 13.71 22.94 -25.39
N ASP A 322 14.56 23.90 -25.00
CA ASP A 322 14.12 25.17 -24.38
C ASP A 322 13.82 26.27 -25.41
N ARG A 323 14.06 26.03 -26.70
CA ARG A 323 13.87 27.04 -27.75
C ARG A 323 12.42 27.08 -28.22
N LEU A 324 11.76 28.22 -28.05
CA LEU A 324 10.42 28.46 -28.63
C LEU A 324 10.55 28.52 -30.17
N LEU A 325 9.85 27.59 -30.85
CA LEU A 325 9.76 27.54 -32.32
C LEU A 325 8.57 28.33 -32.84
N SER A 326 7.43 28.26 -32.16
CA SER A 326 6.19 28.89 -32.58
C SER A 326 5.31 29.18 -31.38
N GLU A 327 4.63 30.34 -31.41
CA GLU A 327 3.52 30.64 -30.50
C GLU A 327 2.36 31.19 -31.30
N LYS A 328 1.15 30.70 -31.08
CA LYS A 328 -0.05 31.07 -31.84
C LYS A 328 -1.31 30.90 -31.00
N GLU A 329 -2.19 31.90 -31.06
CA GLU A 329 -3.59 31.78 -30.64
C GLU A 329 -4.39 30.97 -31.67
N THR A 330 -5.17 29.98 -31.21
CA THR A 330 -5.94 29.08 -32.09
C THR A 330 -7.39 29.00 -31.63
N ALA A 331 -8.30 28.89 -32.61
CA ALA A 331 -9.69 28.51 -32.33
C ALA A 331 -9.76 26.98 -32.10
N ALA A 332 -10.87 26.52 -31.49
CA ALA A 332 -11.15 25.10 -31.34
C ALA A 332 -11.18 24.40 -32.71
N GLY A 333 -10.43 23.31 -32.86
CA GLY A 333 -10.29 22.56 -34.11
C GLY A 333 -9.43 23.21 -35.19
N GLU A 334 -8.82 24.38 -34.91
CA GLU A 334 -7.94 25.04 -35.88
C GLU A 334 -6.61 24.28 -35.96
N ALA A 335 -6.23 23.93 -37.20
CA ALA A 335 -4.98 23.21 -37.41
C ALA A 335 -3.75 24.14 -37.23
N VAL A 336 -2.78 23.64 -36.47
CA VAL A 336 -1.43 24.19 -36.36
C VAL A 336 -0.50 23.29 -37.17
N ASP A 337 0.24 23.88 -38.11
CA ASP A 337 1.16 23.17 -39.00
C ASP A 337 2.57 23.73 -38.77
N ILE A 338 3.50 22.87 -38.38
CA ILE A 338 4.84 23.24 -37.98
C ILE A 338 5.88 22.35 -38.64
N THR A 339 6.92 22.98 -39.19
CA THR A 339 8.17 22.35 -39.59
C THR A 339 9.20 22.48 -38.49
N ILE A 340 9.73 21.39 -38.01
CA ILE A 340 10.70 21.30 -36.92
C ILE A 340 12.08 21.05 -37.52
N PRO A 341 13.02 21.98 -37.44
CA PRO A 341 14.40 21.75 -37.88
C PRO A 341 15.09 20.79 -36.90
N LEU A 342 15.71 19.76 -37.42
CA LEU A 342 16.34 18.69 -36.66
C LEU A 342 17.89 18.83 -36.65
N GLN A 343 18.46 18.55 -35.50
CA GLN A 343 19.87 18.28 -35.29
C GLN A 343 20.12 16.78 -35.32
N ASP A 344 21.36 16.35 -35.56
CA ASP A 344 21.71 14.92 -35.48
C ASP A 344 21.36 14.35 -34.09
N GLY A 345 20.82 13.12 -34.06
CA GLY A 345 20.34 12.47 -32.86
C GLY A 345 18.98 12.91 -32.41
N ARG A 346 18.75 12.97 -31.11
CA ARG A 346 17.44 13.26 -30.51
C ARG A 346 17.06 14.72 -30.54
N ASN A 347 15.81 14.96 -30.87
CA ASN A 347 15.18 16.29 -30.88
C ASN A 347 13.88 16.20 -30.10
N ALA A 348 13.91 16.55 -28.83
CA ALA A 348 12.71 16.61 -28.00
C ALA A 348 11.88 17.84 -28.36
N VAL A 349 10.60 17.62 -28.66
CA VAL A 349 9.65 18.68 -28.98
C VAL A 349 8.51 18.64 -27.97
N LYS A 350 8.26 19.76 -27.31
CA LYS A 350 7.17 19.93 -26.36
C LYS A 350 6.14 20.91 -26.93
N VAL A 351 4.91 20.46 -27.09
CA VAL A 351 3.77 21.30 -27.46
C VAL A 351 3.00 21.60 -26.19
N VAL A 352 2.96 22.85 -25.79
CA VAL A 352 2.19 23.35 -24.64
C VAL A 352 0.95 24.05 -25.16
N PHE A 353 -0.19 23.76 -24.57
CA PHE A 353 -1.46 24.43 -24.81
C PHE A 353 -1.96 25.08 -23.53
N GLU A 354 -2.41 26.30 -23.61
CA GLU A 354 -3.06 27.04 -22.52
C GLU A 354 -4.42 27.53 -23.01
N ASN A 355 -5.48 27.03 -22.38
CA ASN A 355 -6.84 27.45 -22.77
C ASN A 355 -7.16 28.85 -22.26
N THR A 356 -8.33 29.38 -22.63
CA THR A 356 -8.78 30.74 -22.27
C THR A 356 -9.00 30.94 -20.74
N GLN A 357 -9.00 29.87 -19.96
CA GLN A 357 -9.13 29.87 -18.49
C GLN A 357 -7.76 29.77 -17.80
N GLY A 358 -6.66 29.68 -18.56
CA GLY A 358 -5.30 29.51 -18.04
C GLY A 358 -4.93 28.09 -17.66
N ILE A 359 -5.75 27.11 -18.03
CA ILE A 359 -5.43 25.67 -17.83
C ILE A 359 -4.42 25.27 -18.89
N LYS A 360 -3.30 24.73 -18.45
CA LYS A 360 -2.22 24.27 -19.31
C LYS A 360 -2.20 22.74 -19.42
N THR A 361 -1.85 22.28 -20.61
CA THR A 361 -1.50 20.88 -20.88
C THR A 361 -0.31 20.82 -21.82
N TYR A 362 0.33 19.67 -21.93
CA TYR A 362 1.38 19.49 -22.94
C TYR A 362 1.39 18.06 -23.49
N ARG A 363 2.00 17.96 -24.68
CA ARG A 363 2.37 16.67 -25.26
C ARG A 363 3.80 16.73 -25.77
N ASN A 364 4.58 15.68 -25.46
CA ASN A 364 5.94 15.51 -25.94
C ASN A 364 5.96 14.71 -27.23
N PHE A 365 6.90 15.05 -28.09
CA PHE A 365 7.28 14.29 -29.29
C PHE A 365 8.78 14.10 -29.28
N ASN A 366 9.24 12.94 -29.73
CA ASN A 366 10.66 12.62 -29.83
C ASN A 366 10.98 12.33 -31.29
N PHE A 367 11.66 13.28 -31.95
CA PHE A 367 12.17 13.07 -33.30
C PHE A 367 13.65 12.74 -33.22
N VAL A 368 14.06 11.67 -33.92
CA VAL A 368 15.46 11.25 -34.06
C VAL A 368 15.90 11.46 -35.47
N LYS A 369 16.93 12.30 -35.70
CA LYS A 369 17.62 12.35 -36.96
C LYS A 369 18.70 11.28 -36.95
N LEU A 370 18.44 10.17 -37.66
CA LEU A 370 19.30 9.01 -37.73
C LEU A 370 20.23 9.11 -38.93
N SER A 371 21.54 9.17 -38.69
CA SER A 371 22.55 9.30 -39.74
C SER A 371 23.54 8.12 -39.78
N SER A 372 23.52 7.25 -38.75
CA SER A 372 24.36 6.05 -38.68
C SER A 372 23.63 4.89 -37.99
N TYR A 373 23.79 3.69 -38.51
CA TYR A 373 23.28 2.44 -37.94
C TYR A 373 24.06 1.24 -38.46
N ASP A 374 24.13 0.15 -37.66
CA ASP A 374 24.86 -1.07 -38.02
C ASP A 374 24.07 -2.04 -38.91
N MET A 375 22.73 -2.06 -38.72
CA MET A 375 21.81 -3.01 -39.36
C MET A 375 20.46 -2.36 -39.61
N VAL A 376 19.75 -2.86 -40.61
CA VAL A 376 18.35 -2.48 -40.90
C VAL A 376 17.48 -3.74 -40.86
N VAL A 377 16.31 -3.61 -40.26
CA VAL A 377 15.23 -4.60 -40.37
C VAL A 377 14.11 -3.99 -41.20
N ASP A 378 13.82 -4.61 -42.32
CA ASP A 378 12.75 -4.25 -43.25
C ASP A 378 12.00 -5.51 -43.69
N ALA A 379 10.75 -5.65 -43.23
CA ALA A 379 9.89 -6.81 -43.56
C ALA A 379 9.66 -6.98 -45.05
N SER A 380 9.82 -5.92 -45.86
CA SER A 380 9.73 -6.02 -47.34
C SER A 380 10.93 -6.69 -48.00
N GLY A 381 12.07 -6.76 -47.28
CA GLY A 381 13.33 -7.27 -47.81
C GLY A 381 13.93 -6.41 -48.93
N ILE A 382 13.40 -5.23 -49.18
CA ILE A 382 13.84 -4.33 -50.24
C ILE A 382 15.02 -3.52 -49.74
N ARG A 383 16.18 -3.70 -50.37
CA ARG A 383 17.35 -2.85 -50.16
C ARG A 383 17.11 -1.49 -50.82
N THR A 384 17.11 -0.42 -50.02
CA THR A 384 17.12 0.97 -50.52
C THR A 384 18.57 1.38 -50.83
N LEU A 385 18.74 2.42 -51.66
CA LEU A 385 20.06 2.96 -52.00
C LEU A 385 20.90 3.35 -50.77
N ASP A 386 20.21 3.76 -49.68
CA ASP A 386 20.87 4.17 -48.43
C ASP A 386 21.42 2.98 -47.62
N SER A 387 21.05 1.75 -47.96
CA SER A 387 21.46 0.52 -47.24
C SER A 387 22.43 -0.38 -48.00
N GLU A 388 23.04 0.11 -49.11
CA GLU A 388 23.99 -0.73 -49.94
C GLU A 388 25.17 -1.24 -49.13
N SER A 389 25.59 -0.52 -48.07
CA SER A 389 26.73 -0.88 -47.21
C SER A 389 26.31 -1.51 -45.86
N VAL A 390 25.01 -1.55 -45.53
CA VAL A 390 24.49 -2.01 -44.25
C VAL A 390 23.74 -3.33 -44.46
N PRO A 391 23.89 -4.36 -43.59
CA PRO A 391 23.09 -5.57 -43.61
C PRO A 391 21.61 -5.29 -43.46
N VAL A 392 20.75 -5.86 -44.31
CA VAL A 392 19.30 -5.79 -44.26
C VAL A 392 18.73 -7.16 -43.91
N TYR A 393 17.92 -7.21 -42.87
CA TYR A 393 17.25 -8.42 -42.40
C TYR A 393 15.73 -8.26 -42.61
N THR A 394 15.02 -9.36 -42.74
CA THR A 394 13.55 -9.36 -42.90
C THR A 394 12.82 -9.50 -41.57
N THR A 395 13.52 -9.99 -40.55
CA THR A 395 12.99 -10.18 -39.19
C THR A 395 13.91 -9.56 -38.16
N VAL A 396 13.34 -9.18 -37.02
CA VAL A 396 14.11 -8.64 -35.88
C VAL A 396 14.97 -9.77 -35.26
N ALA A 397 14.43 -10.99 -35.22
CA ALA A 397 15.16 -12.14 -34.69
C ALA A 397 16.46 -12.42 -35.47
N GLU A 398 16.44 -12.30 -36.80
CA GLU A 398 17.66 -12.47 -37.63
C GLU A 398 18.70 -11.39 -37.32
N ALA A 399 18.29 -10.14 -37.18
CA ALA A 399 19.19 -9.04 -36.83
C ALA A 399 19.83 -9.23 -35.46
N LEU A 400 19.01 -9.59 -34.44
CA LEU A 400 19.51 -9.89 -33.11
C LEU A 400 20.47 -11.08 -33.08
N ALA A 401 20.18 -12.13 -33.82
CA ALA A 401 21.05 -13.31 -33.93
C ALA A 401 22.40 -13.02 -34.63
N ALA A 402 22.49 -11.94 -35.41
CA ALA A 402 23.73 -11.50 -36.05
C ALA A 402 24.68 -10.79 -35.06
N VAL A 403 24.22 -10.36 -33.90
CA VAL A 403 25.05 -9.74 -32.87
C VAL A 403 25.69 -10.82 -32.00
N PRO A 404 27.04 -10.83 -31.84
CA PRO A 404 27.72 -11.81 -30.99
C PRO A 404 27.24 -11.76 -29.54
N ALA A 405 27.16 -12.92 -28.87
CA ALA A 405 26.74 -13.03 -27.49
C ALA A 405 27.68 -12.33 -26.49
N ASP A 406 28.93 -12.14 -26.84
CA ASP A 406 29.98 -11.44 -26.08
C ASP A 406 30.25 -10.01 -26.61
N ASN A 407 29.29 -9.43 -27.28
CA ASN A 407 29.39 -8.07 -27.82
C ASN A 407 29.80 -7.06 -26.73
N GLN A 408 30.69 -6.11 -27.09
CA GLN A 408 31.23 -5.10 -26.18
C GLN A 408 31.01 -3.66 -26.68
N GLU A 409 30.42 -3.51 -27.85
CA GLU A 409 30.15 -2.21 -28.49
C GLU A 409 28.69 -2.06 -28.80
N GLN A 410 28.16 -0.84 -28.70
CA GLN A 410 26.78 -0.56 -29.03
C GLN A 410 26.51 -0.90 -30.49
N LYS A 411 25.48 -1.73 -30.73
CA LYS A 411 25.03 -2.13 -32.08
C LYS A 411 23.64 -1.51 -32.33
N VAL A 412 23.59 -0.62 -33.30
CA VAL A 412 22.36 0.09 -33.66
C VAL A 412 21.62 -0.68 -34.75
N ILE A 413 20.43 -1.15 -34.44
CA ILE A 413 19.52 -1.85 -35.34
C ILE A 413 18.34 -0.94 -35.63
N PHE A 414 18.25 -0.45 -36.86
CA PHE A 414 17.12 0.37 -37.31
C PHE A 414 15.99 -0.51 -37.85
N VAL A 415 14.82 -0.41 -37.22
CA VAL A 415 13.63 -1.21 -37.54
C VAL A 415 12.61 -0.34 -38.26
N LYS A 416 12.36 -0.64 -39.55
CA LYS A 416 11.42 0.04 -40.40
C LYS A 416 9.98 -0.16 -39.90
N ASN A 417 9.06 0.73 -40.34
CA ASN A 417 7.63 0.56 -40.08
C ASN A 417 7.13 -0.79 -40.56
N GLY A 418 6.42 -1.48 -39.68
CA GLY A 418 5.86 -2.82 -39.93
C GLY A 418 5.38 -3.48 -38.66
N THR A 419 4.61 -4.55 -38.82
CA THR A 419 4.23 -5.42 -37.70
C THR A 419 5.05 -6.69 -37.76
N TYR A 420 5.93 -6.85 -36.80
CA TYR A 420 6.83 -7.98 -36.65
C TYR A 420 6.23 -8.95 -35.61
N TYR A 421 5.54 -9.96 -36.12
CA TYR A 421 4.90 -10.97 -35.28
C TYR A 421 5.92 -12.07 -34.93
N GLU A 422 6.72 -11.77 -33.93
CA GLU A 422 7.85 -12.57 -33.49
C GLU A 422 7.92 -12.64 -31.96
N LYS A 423 8.28 -13.82 -31.44
CA LYS A 423 8.61 -13.96 -30.03
C LYS A 423 10.11 -13.77 -29.86
N LEU A 424 10.51 -12.61 -29.35
CA LEU A 424 11.90 -12.17 -29.38
C LEU A 424 12.59 -12.37 -28.01
N SER A 425 13.87 -12.76 -28.06
CA SER A 425 14.74 -12.79 -26.87
C SER A 425 16.05 -12.07 -27.18
N ILE A 426 16.31 -10.97 -26.49
CA ILE A 426 17.56 -10.21 -26.56
C ILE A 426 18.50 -10.79 -25.51
N THR A 427 19.60 -11.41 -25.96
CA THR A 427 20.58 -12.10 -25.12
C THR A 427 21.97 -11.48 -25.15
N SER A 428 22.24 -10.65 -26.16
CA SER A 428 23.53 -9.98 -26.34
C SER A 428 23.50 -8.58 -25.71
N PRO A 429 24.57 -8.14 -25.04
CA PRO A 429 24.65 -6.79 -24.46
C PRO A 429 24.88 -5.71 -25.50
N TYR A 430 24.72 -4.45 -25.14
CA TYR A 430 24.98 -3.27 -25.98
C TYR A 430 24.17 -3.27 -27.28
N ILE A 431 22.88 -3.48 -27.21
CA ILE A 431 21.92 -3.39 -28.32
C ILE A 431 21.13 -2.09 -28.25
N THR A 432 21.04 -1.38 -29.35
CA THR A 432 20.09 -0.30 -29.55
C THR A 432 19.09 -0.69 -30.65
N LEU A 433 17.80 -0.79 -30.32
CA LEU A 433 16.72 -0.95 -31.26
C LEU A 433 16.03 0.40 -31.48
N ILE A 434 16.11 0.96 -32.69
CA ILE A 434 15.42 2.20 -33.06
C ILE A 434 14.34 1.90 -34.07
N GLY A 435 13.07 2.10 -33.71
CA GLY A 435 11.96 2.02 -34.65
C GLY A 435 11.86 3.28 -35.52
N GLU A 436 11.29 3.13 -36.70
CA GLU A 436 11.03 4.25 -37.61
C GLU A 436 9.92 5.15 -37.08
N ASP A 437 8.88 4.59 -36.43
CA ASP A 437 7.80 5.34 -35.79
C ASP A 437 7.21 4.54 -34.61
N SER A 438 7.03 5.18 -33.48
CA SER A 438 6.57 4.55 -32.24
C SER A 438 5.19 3.88 -32.35
N GLU A 439 4.35 4.32 -33.29
CA GLU A 439 2.99 3.75 -33.49
C GLU A 439 2.96 2.74 -34.65
N LYS A 440 3.94 2.77 -35.56
CA LYS A 440 3.94 1.97 -36.78
C LYS A 440 4.99 0.85 -36.80
N THR A 441 6.04 0.95 -35.99
CA THR A 441 7.02 -0.12 -35.79
C THR A 441 6.58 -0.97 -34.61
N VAL A 442 5.96 -2.13 -34.87
CA VAL A 442 5.30 -2.93 -33.83
C VAL A 442 5.95 -4.31 -33.72
N LEU A 443 6.59 -4.60 -32.59
CA LEU A 443 7.09 -5.92 -32.22
C LEU A 443 6.00 -6.61 -31.37
N CYS A 444 5.44 -7.73 -31.83
CA CYS A 444 4.32 -8.33 -31.12
C CYS A 444 4.28 -9.85 -31.18
N TYR A 445 3.59 -10.41 -30.19
CA TYR A 445 3.18 -11.81 -30.14
C TYR A 445 1.86 -11.94 -29.36
N ASP A 446 1.20 -13.11 -29.40
CA ASP A 446 -0.11 -13.32 -28.76
C ASP A 446 -0.12 -14.40 -27.67
N ALA A 447 1.03 -14.69 -27.07
CA ALA A 447 1.12 -15.69 -26.01
C ALA A 447 0.46 -15.19 -24.70
N ALA A 448 -0.16 -16.12 -23.98
CA ALA A 448 -0.64 -15.92 -22.63
C ALA A 448 -0.19 -17.06 -21.73
N SER A 449 -0.12 -16.84 -20.43
CA SER A 449 0.36 -17.80 -19.43
C SER A 449 -0.28 -19.20 -19.57
N GLY A 450 -1.58 -19.25 -19.85
CA GLY A 450 -2.34 -20.49 -20.02
C GLY A 450 -2.33 -21.06 -21.42
N LYS A 451 -1.80 -20.34 -22.43
CA LYS A 451 -1.65 -20.88 -23.79
C LYS A 451 -0.52 -21.90 -23.87
N THR A 452 -0.67 -22.89 -24.75
CA THR A 452 0.38 -23.89 -25.00
C THR A 452 1.41 -23.36 -25.98
N ASP A 453 2.67 -23.41 -25.60
CA ASP A 453 3.78 -23.14 -26.48
C ASP A 453 3.88 -24.26 -27.55
N PRO A 454 3.77 -23.95 -28.84
CA PRO A 454 3.81 -24.94 -29.91
C PRO A 454 5.15 -25.65 -30.02
N VAL A 455 6.22 -25.10 -29.48
CA VAL A 455 7.58 -25.68 -29.54
C VAL A 455 7.80 -26.69 -28.42
N THR A 456 7.42 -26.33 -27.19
CA THR A 456 7.66 -27.16 -26.00
C THR A 456 6.48 -28.06 -25.64
N GLY A 457 5.30 -27.74 -26.11
CA GLY A 457 4.03 -28.43 -25.75
C GLY A 457 3.55 -28.17 -24.32
N ALA A 458 4.22 -27.30 -23.56
CA ALA A 458 3.86 -26.87 -22.22
C ALA A 458 3.14 -25.50 -22.24
N ALA A 459 2.47 -25.13 -21.15
CA ALA A 459 1.95 -23.78 -21.00
C ALA A 459 3.11 -22.77 -20.93
N TYR A 460 2.93 -21.61 -21.56
CA TYR A 460 3.96 -20.56 -21.54
C TYR A 460 4.33 -20.10 -20.12
N GLY A 461 3.37 -20.05 -19.19
CA GLY A 461 3.54 -19.35 -17.93
C GLY A 461 3.66 -17.84 -18.13
N THR A 462 3.60 -17.06 -17.05
CA THR A 462 3.58 -15.59 -17.14
C THR A 462 4.81 -15.04 -17.86
N SER A 463 6.03 -15.30 -17.39
CA SER A 463 7.26 -14.79 -18.02
C SER A 463 7.49 -15.36 -19.42
N GLY A 464 7.09 -16.62 -19.64
CA GLY A 464 7.17 -17.25 -20.95
C GLY A 464 6.20 -16.68 -21.98
N SER A 465 5.20 -15.92 -21.61
CA SER A 465 4.26 -15.26 -22.53
C SER A 465 4.83 -13.98 -23.17
N ALA A 466 5.99 -13.49 -22.72
CA ALA A 466 6.55 -12.23 -23.20
C ALA A 466 6.73 -12.22 -24.72
N SER A 467 6.26 -11.15 -25.38
CA SER A 467 6.53 -10.92 -26.81
C SER A 467 8.01 -10.59 -27.01
N VAL A 468 8.57 -9.73 -26.16
CA VAL A 468 10.00 -9.41 -26.15
C VAL A 468 10.56 -9.67 -24.75
N SER A 469 11.63 -10.45 -24.64
CA SER A 469 12.38 -10.63 -23.39
C SER A 469 13.80 -10.06 -23.54
N ILE A 470 14.24 -9.27 -22.55
CA ILE A 470 15.61 -8.78 -22.42
C ILE A 470 16.24 -9.55 -21.26
N GLU A 471 17.06 -10.53 -21.60
CA GLU A 471 17.64 -11.46 -20.65
C GLU A 471 18.78 -10.82 -19.84
N ALA A 472 19.13 -11.40 -18.69
CA ALA A 472 20.06 -10.81 -17.73
C ALA A 472 21.44 -10.42 -18.31
N ALA A 473 21.91 -11.15 -19.34
CA ALA A 473 23.16 -10.86 -20.00
C ALA A 473 23.10 -9.63 -20.94
N ALA A 474 21.90 -9.23 -21.36
CA ALA A 474 21.69 -8.16 -22.36
C ALA A 474 21.70 -6.77 -21.71
N HIS A 475 22.71 -6.49 -20.85
CA HIS A 475 22.85 -5.19 -20.22
C HIS A 475 23.17 -4.09 -21.27
N HIS A 476 22.85 -2.82 -20.93
CA HIS A 476 23.00 -1.69 -21.85
C HIS A 476 22.20 -1.87 -23.15
N THR A 477 21.00 -2.45 -23.05
CA THR A 477 20.04 -2.47 -24.15
C THR A 477 19.20 -1.22 -24.10
N TYR A 478 19.11 -0.52 -25.24
CA TYR A 478 18.32 0.68 -25.43
C TYR A 478 17.25 0.44 -26.50
N MET A 479 16.06 0.97 -26.27
CA MET A 479 14.96 0.91 -27.23
C MET A 479 14.33 2.29 -27.40
N GLU A 480 14.07 2.67 -28.64
CA GLU A 480 13.53 4.00 -28.94
C GLU A 480 12.55 3.95 -30.11
N ASN A 481 11.49 4.75 -30.05
CA ASN A 481 10.51 5.01 -31.13
C ASN A 481 9.84 3.73 -31.69
N LEU A 482 9.41 2.81 -30.86
CA LEU A 482 8.72 1.58 -31.28
C LEU A 482 7.65 1.15 -30.28
N THR A 483 6.77 0.26 -30.70
CA THR A 483 5.80 -0.43 -29.86
C THR A 483 6.22 -1.88 -29.60
N VAL A 484 6.11 -2.31 -28.35
CA VAL A 484 6.13 -3.74 -27.98
C VAL A 484 4.73 -4.08 -27.47
N ALA A 485 4.07 -5.04 -28.14
CA ALA A 485 2.69 -5.41 -27.87
C ALA A 485 2.56 -6.89 -27.48
N ASN A 486 1.71 -7.21 -26.52
CA ASN A 486 1.13 -8.54 -26.47
C ASN A 486 -0.32 -8.45 -27.00
N THR A 487 -0.56 -9.15 -28.12
CA THR A 487 -1.83 -9.07 -28.85
C THR A 487 -2.83 -10.15 -28.45
N PHE A 488 -2.63 -10.83 -27.32
CA PHE A 488 -3.57 -11.76 -26.72
C PHE A 488 -4.94 -11.09 -26.48
N ASP A 489 -6.01 -11.69 -27.01
CA ASP A 489 -7.36 -11.15 -26.90
C ASP A 489 -7.95 -11.36 -25.48
N TYR A 490 -7.38 -10.64 -24.52
CA TYR A 490 -7.74 -10.73 -23.10
C TYR A 490 -9.25 -10.56 -22.81
N PRO A 491 -9.98 -9.62 -23.42
CA PRO A 491 -11.40 -9.45 -23.14
C PRO A 491 -12.28 -10.65 -23.58
N ASN A 492 -11.96 -11.26 -24.71
CA ASN A 492 -12.83 -12.26 -25.33
C ASN A 492 -12.41 -13.71 -25.06
N GLU A 493 -11.15 -13.95 -24.73
CA GLU A 493 -10.67 -15.30 -24.39
C GLU A 493 -11.15 -15.76 -23.02
N THR A 494 -11.44 -17.05 -22.89
CA THR A 494 -11.97 -17.67 -21.66
C THR A 494 -11.00 -18.64 -20.97
N ILE A 495 -9.73 -18.68 -21.41
CA ILE A 495 -8.72 -19.56 -20.83
C ILE A 495 -8.36 -19.14 -19.39
N GLU A 496 -7.94 -20.12 -18.57
CA GLU A 496 -7.23 -19.82 -17.33
C GLU A 496 -5.79 -19.36 -17.63
N GLY A 497 -5.27 -18.44 -16.80
CA GLY A 497 -3.90 -17.90 -17.01
C GLY A 497 -3.86 -16.87 -18.14
N LYS A 498 -4.63 -15.78 -17.99
CA LYS A 498 -4.70 -14.67 -18.97
C LYS A 498 -3.55 -13.69 -18.90
N GLN A 499 -2.56 -13.91 -18.02
CA GLN A 499 -1.35 -13.08 -17.96
C GLN A 499 -0.64 -13.11 -19.31
N ALA A 500 -0.37 -11.93 -19.89
CA ALA A 500 0.10 -11.80 -21.25
C ALA A 500 1.11 -10.65 -21.34
N VAL A 501 2.40 -10.99 -21.13
CA VAL A 501 3.48 -10.02 -21.03
C VAL A 501 3.83 -9.50 -22.44
N ALA A 502 3.83 -8.17 -22.59
CA ALA A 502 4.40 -7.56 -23.80
C ALA A 502 5.92 -7.53 -23.71
N MET A 503 6.47 -7.02 -22.61
CA MET A 503 7.92 -6.94 -22.42
C MET A 503 8.35 -7.47 -21.05
N LEU A 504 9.35 -8.34 -21.06
CA LEU A 504 10.05 -8.84 -19.89
C LEU A 504 11.49 -8.29 -19.91
N THR A 505 11.91 -7.66 -18.79
CA THR A 505 13.25 -7.07 -18.66
C THR A 505 13.95 -7.61 -17.43
N ARG A 506 15.12 -8.24 -17.61
CA ARG A 506 15.94 -8.82 -16.52
C ARG A 506 17.33 -8.21 -16.39
N ALA A 507 17.76 -7.44 -17.38
CA ALA A 507 19.11 -6.91 -17.42
C ALA A 507 19.27 -5.60 -16.66
N ASP A 508 20.51 -5.22 -16.39
CA ASP A 508 20.88 -3.94 -15.75
C ASP A 508 21.20 -2.86 -16.80
N ARG A 509 20.94 -1.59 -16.47
CA ARG A 509 21.22 -0.40 -17.28
C ARG A 509 20.46 -0.41 -18.62
N LEU A 510 19.15 -0.60 -18.53
CA LEU A 510 18.26 -0.53 -19.69
C LEU A 510 17.64 0.87 -19.82
N ILE A 511 17.55 1.37 -21.06
CA ILE A 511 16.93 2.65 -21.39
C ILE A 511 15.83 2.45 -22.44
N PHE A 512 14.66 3.02 -22.17
CA PHE A 512 13.50 3.03 -23.05
C PHE A 512 13.05 4.47 -23.25
N ASN A 513 13.03 4.96 -24.47
CA ASN A 513 12.58 6.31 -24.81
C ASN A 513 11.51 6.29 -25.89
N ASN A 514 10.38 6.92 -25.65
CA ASN A 514 9.25 6.95 -26.60
C ASN A 514 8.84 5.54 -27.06
N VAL A 515 8.94 4.55 -26.13
CA VAL A 515 8.52 3.17 -26.34
C VAL A 515 7.07 3.01 -25.84
N ARG A 516 6.25 2.35 -26.65
CA ARG A 516 4.87 2.03 -26.30
C ARG A 516 4.79 0.57 -25.89
N LEU A 517 4.30 0.29 -24.70
CA LEU A 517 4.03 -1.06 -24.20
C LEU A 517 2.53 -1.27 -24.14
N THR A 518 2.00 -2.14 -25.00
CA THR A 518 0.57 -2.34 -25.11
C THR A 518 0.16 -3.77 -24.78
N GLY A 519 -0.86 -3.89 -23.94
CA GLY A 519 -1.35 -5.17 -23.43
C GLY A 519 -2.52 -5.00 -22.49
N TRP A 520 -2.78 -6.01 -21.70
CA TRP A 520 -3.85 -6.03 -20.70
C TRP A 520 -3.28 -6.42 -19.32
N GLN A 521 -3.49 -7.67 -18.88
CA GLN A 521 -2.94 -8.14 -17.61
C GLN A 521 -1.45 -8.45 -17.77
N ASP A 522 -0.61 -7.95 -16.85
CA ASP A 522 0.81 -8.24 -16.76
C ASP A 522 1.63 -7.68 -17.96
N THR A 523 1.34 -6.50 -18.48
CA THR A 523 1.95 -5.94 -19.71
C THR A 523 3.46 -5.81 -19.62
N LEU A 524 4.01 -5.23 -18.55
CA LEU A 524 5.45 -5.05 -18.33
C LEU A 524 5.91 -5.83 -17.10
N GLN A 525 6.72 -6.86 -17.33
CA GLN A 525 7.48 -7.52 -16.27
C GLN A 525 8.87 -6.88 -16.14
N ALA A 526 8.99 -5.84 -15.33
CA ALA A 526 10.25 -5.21 -14.98
C ALA A 526 10.89 -5.97 -13.80
N ASP A 527 11.79 -6.90 -14.09
CA ASP A 527 12.27 -7.94 -13.16
C ASP A 527 13.80 -8.03 -13.09
N GLY A 528 14.33 -9.10 -12.48
CA GLY A 528 15.76 -9.40 -12.39
C GLY A 528 16.54 -8.45 -11.48
N GLY A 529 15.89 -7.51 -10.82
CA GLY A 529 16.51 -6.57 -9.90
C GLY A 529 17.46 -5.55 -10.54
N GLY A 530 17.57 -5.48 -11.87
CA GLY A 530 18.40 -4.53 -12.60
C GLY A 530 17.82 -3.10 -12.61
N ARG A 531 18.65 -2.12 -13.01
CA ARG A 531 18.28 -0.71 -13.12
C ARG A 531 17.73 -0.43 -14.51
N GLN A 532 16.57 0.25 -14.57
CA GLN A 532 15.82 0.45 -15.81
C GLN A 532 15.26 1.87 -15.84
N TYR A 533 15.48 2.57 -16.94
CA TYR A 533 15.02 3.96 -17.13
C TYR A 533 14.04 4.04 -18.31
N PHE A 534 12.81 4.41 -18.02
CA PHE A 534 11.75 4.64 -19.00
C PHE A 534 11.48 6.15 -19.09
N LYS A 535 11.69 6.72 -20.28
CA LYS A 535 11.49 8.14 -20.56
C LYS A 535 10.44 8.34 -21.64
N ASN A 536 9.48 9.24 -21.43
CA ASN A 536 8.40 9.54 -22.41
C ASN A 536 7.68 8.28 -22.96
N CYS A 537 7.59 7.21 -22.17
CA CYS A 537 6.98 5.96 -22.61
C CYS A 537 5.47 5.97 -22.40
N TYR A 538 4.76 5.20 -23.22
CA TYR A 538 3.34 4.90 -23.07
C TYR A 538 3.18 3.46 -22.62
N ILE A 539 2.53 3.22 -21.48
CA ILE A 539 2.38 1.87 -20.91
C ILE A 539 0.94 1.64 -20.53
N GLU A 540 0.25 0.73 -21.21
CA GLU A 540 -1.16 0.43 -20.98
C GLU A 540 -1.42 -0.97 -20.44
N GLY A 541 -2.51 -1.11 -19.67
CA GLY A 541 -2.97 -2.39 -19.17
C GLY A 541 -4.15 -2.27 -18.21
N ASN A 542 -4.48 -3.35 -17.48
CA ASN A 542 -5.57 -3.32 -16.50
C ASN A 542 -5.20 -3.97 -15.15
N VAL A 543 -4.66 -5.18 -15.13
CA VAL A 543 -4.32 -5.87 -13.88
C VAL A 543 -2.81 -6.06 -13.81
N ASP A 544 -2.19 -5.50 -12.75
CA ASP A 544 -0.76 -5.68 -12.45
C ASP A 544 0.16 -5.37 -13.65
N TRP A 545 -0.22 -4.37 -14.46
CA TRP A 545 0.40 -4.19 -15.77
C TRP A 545 1.82 -3.64 -15.73
N ILE A 546 2.33 -3.29 -14.54
CA ILE A 546 3.76 -3.05 -14.27
C ILE A 546 4.13 -3.86 -13.02
N PHE A 547 4.85 -4.96 -13.19
CA PHE A 547 5.17 -5.87 -12.08
C PHE A 547 6.60 -6.39 -12.13
N GLY A 548 7.07 -6.99 -11.01
CA GLY A 548 8.42 -7.55 -10.89
C GLY A 548 9.28 -6.88 -9.83
N SER A 549 10.59 -7.08 -9.87
CA SER A 549 11.56 -6.75 -8.82
C SER A 549 12.62 -5.71 -9.21
N ALA A 550 12.54 -5.14 -10.41
CA ALA A 550 13.52 -4.16 -10.89
C ALA A 550 13.54 -2.88 -10.06
N GLN A 551 14.67 -2.18 -10.09
CA GLN A 551 14.75 -0.77 -9.74
C GLN A 551 14.50 0.03 -11.02
N ALA A 552 13.27 0.56 -11.18
CA ALA A 552 12.86 1.21 -12.42
C ALA A 552 12.35 2.63 -12.16
N VAL A 553 12.81 3.57 -12.99
CA VAL A 553 12.32 4.95 -13.02
C VAL A 553 11.49 5.16 -14.27
N PHE A 554 10.26 5.65 -14.09
CA PHE A 554 9.32 6.03 -15.14
C PHE A 554 9.20 7.56 -15.13
N ASP A 555 9.90 8.22 -16.05
CA ASP A 555 10.02 9.68 -16.11
C ASP A 555 9.21 10.23 -17.29
N ASP A 556 8.27 11.11 -16.99
CA ASP A 556 7.39 11.76 -17.97
C ASP A 556 6.60 10.77 -18.85
N CYS A 557 6.17 9.64 -18.26
CA CYS A 557 5.47 8.55 -18.95
C CYS A 557 3.94 8.68 -18.83
N ASP A 558 3.23 8.16 -19.84
CA ASP A 558 1.79 7.93 -19.82
C ASP A 558 1.49 6.49 -19.35
N ILE A 559 0.89 6.37 -18.19
CA ILE A 559 0.51 5.11 -17.56
C ILE A 559 -1.01 4.96 -17.70
N VAL A 560 -1.46 4.10 -18.63
CA VAL A 560 -2.81 4.15 -19.15
C VAL A 560 -3.64 2.92 -18.77
N ALA A 561 -4.76 3.14 -18.12
CA ALA A 561 -5.67 2.09 -17.72
C ALA A 561 -6.66 1.74 -18.85
N ASN A 562 -6.69 0.46 -19.26
CA ASN A 562 -7.67 -0.08 -20.24
C ASN A 562 -9.00 -0.46 -19.59
N ALA A 563 -8.98 -0.82 -18.30
CA ALA A 563 -10.14 -1.18 -17.48
C ALA A 563 -9.79 -1.04 -16.00
N ALA A 564 -10.77 -1.28 -15.13
CA ALA A 564 -10.55 -1.37 -13.67
C ALA A 564 -9.46 -2.39 -13.32
N GLY A 565 -8.61 -2.10 -12.31
CA GLY A 565 -7.54 -3.01 -11.92
C GLY A 565 -6.47 -2.39 -11.03
N TYR A 566 -5.19 -2.70 -11.31
CA TYR A 566 -4.05 -2.35 -10.47
C TYR A 566 -2.87 -1.93 -11.35
N VAL A 567 -2.35 -0.70 -11.16
CA VAL A 567 -1.20 -0.21 -11.94
C VAL A 567 0.02 -1.09 -11.70
N THR A 568 0.36 -1.31 -10.43
CA THR A 568 1.59 -2.03 -10.07
C THR A 568 1.37 -3.25 -9.20
N ALA A 569 2.23 -4.27 -9.40
CA ALA A 569 2.42 -5.40 -8.49
C ALA A 569 3.91 -5.63 -8.24
N ALA A 570 4.51 -4.77 -7.43
CA ALA A 570 5.95 -4.82 -7.15
C ALA A 570 6.32 -6.01 -6.24
N SER A 571 7.48 -6.60 -6.50
CA SER A 571 8.10 -7.65 -5.66
C SER A 571 9.51 -7.27 -5.19
N THR A 572 9.75 -5.99 -4.96
CA THR A 572 11.03 -5.43 -4.56
C THR A 572 11.65 -6.19 -3.39
N GLU A 573 12.92 -6.52 -3.47
CA GLU A 573 13.66 -7.20 -2.43
C GLU A 573 13.89 -6.30 -1.21
N SER A 574 14.08 -6.92 -0.02
CA SER A 574 14.31 -6.18 1.22
C SER A 574 15.64 -5.43 1.25
N THR A 575 16.61 -5.87 0.45
CA THR A 575 17.95 -5.27 0.32
C THR A 575 17.95 -3.98 -0.48
N LYS A 576 16.87 -3.69 -1.24
CA LYS A 576 16.75 -2.49 -2.06
C LYS A 576 15.97 -1.41 -1.34
N THR A 577 16.46 -0.18 -1.39
CA THR A 577 15.80 0.98 -0.77
C THR A 577 14.67 1.53 -1.65
N THR A 578 14.80 1.39 -2.98
CA THR A 578 13.80 1.81 -3.97
C THR A 578 13.41 0.65 -4.88
N GLY A 579 12.20 0.70 -5.44
CA GLY A 579 11.70 -0.21 -6.46
C GLY A 579 11.27 0.58 -7.69
N TYR A 580 9.95 0.70 -7.91
CA TYR A 580 9.40 1.53 -8.98
C TYR A 580 9.23 2.97 -8.52
N VAL A 581 9.76 3.92 -9.27
CA VAL A 581 9.61 5.35 -9.03
C VAL A 581 9.07 6.02 -10.29
N PHE A 582 7.87 6.57 -10.19
CA PHE A 582 7.23 7.36 -11.24
C PHE A 582 7.51 8.83 -10.97
N ILE A 583 8.07 9.55 -11.95
CA ILE A 583 8.43 10.97 -11.82
C ILE A 583 7.70 11.72 -12.93
N ASN A 584 6.98 12.79 -12.58
CA ASN A 584 6.25 13.65 -13.54
C ASN A 584 5.35 12.87 -14.53
N SER A 585 5.00 11.64 -14.19
CA SER A 585 4.22 10.75 -15.07
C SER A 585 2.73 11.00 -14.90
N ARG A 586 1.95 10.58 -15.88
CA ARG A 586 0.50 10.78 -15.93
C ARG A 586 -0.22 9.45 -15.85
N LEU A 587 -1.08 9.28 -14.86
CA LEU A 587 -1.95 8.12 -14.74
C LEU A 587 -3.29 8.48 -15.39
N LEU A 588 -3.53 7.93 -16.57
CA LEU A 588 -4.64 8.27 -17.44
C LEU A 588 -5.56 7.06 -17.66
N ARG A 589 -6.80 7.33 -18.10
CA ARG A 589 -7.71 6.30 -18.61
C ARG A 589 -7.64 6.27 -20.14
N LYS A 590 -7.78 5.10 -20.75
CA LYS A 590 -7.78 4.96 -22.21
C LYS A 590 -9.04 5.52 -22.83
N THR A 591 -10.18 5.29 -22.18
CA THR A 591 -11.51 5.77 -22.55
C THR A 591 -12.32 6.11 -21.32
N GLU A 592 -13.37 6.87 -21.47
CA GLU A 592 -14.33 7.20 -20.40
C GLU A 592 -15.07 5.97 -19.83
N ASP A 593 -14.99 4.81 -20.47
CA ASP A 593 -15.54 3.55 -19.95
C ASP A 593 -14.81 3.06 -18.69
N VAL A 594 -13.57 3.52 -18.46
CA VAL A 594 -12.87 3.25 -17.20
C VAL A 594 -13.43 4.18 -16.13
N ALA A 595 -14.31 3.63 -15.29
CA ALA A 595 -15.05 4.40 -14.31
C ALA A 595 -14.15 5.02 -13.23
N ASP A 596 -14.61 6.13 -12.66
CA ASP A 596 -13.95 6.81 -11.55
C ASP A 596 -13.76 5.87 -10.35
N ASN A 597 -12.64 6.02 -9.63
CA ASN A 597 -12.33 5.30 -8.39
C ASN A 597 -12.28 3.76 -8.53
N THR A 598 -11.83 3.25 -9.69
CA THR A 598 -11.80 1.80 -9.96
C THR A 598 -10.41 1.20 -10.10
N VAL A 599 -9.38 2.02 -10.32
CA VAL A 599 -7.99 1.57 -10.53
C VAL A 599 -7.14 1.88 -9.30
N ALA A 600 -6.52 0.88 -8.69
CA ALA A 600 -5.58 1.08 -7.60
C ALA A 600 -4.18 1.42 -8.14
N LEU A 601 -3.44 2.28 -7.44
CA LEU A 601 -2.02 2.59 -7.71
C LEU A 601 -1.12 1.36 -7.65
N GLY A 602 -1.53 0.35 -6.87
CA GLY A 602 -0.83 -0.90 -6.81
C GLY A 602 -1.27 -1.81 -5.67
N ARG A 603 -0.69 -3.00 -5.67
CA ARG A 603 -0.81 -4.00 -4.61
C ARG A 603 0.53 -4.73 -4.40
N PRO A 604 0.88 -5.17 -3.18
CA PRO A 604 2.20 -5.74 -2.92
C PRO A 604 2.23 -7.22 -3.30
N TRP A 605 2.93 -7.57 -4.39
CA TRP A 605 3.15 -8.96 -4.75
C TRP A 605 4.03 -9.68 -3.71
N ARG A 606 5.01 -8.97 -3.12
CA ARG A 606 5.80 -9.44 -1.98
C ARG A 606 5.77 -8.40 -0.85
N SER A 607 6.06 -8.81 0.36
CA SER A 607 5.94 -7.98 1.56
C SER A 607 6.80 -6.71 1.56
N ASN A 608 7.92 -6.71 0.83
CA ASN A 608 8.83 -5.57 0.73
C ASN A 608 8.59 -4.69 -0.52
N ALA A 609 7.48 -4.90 -1.23
CA ALA A 609 7.12 -4.11 -2.40
C ALA A 609 7.35 -2.61 -2.17
N CYS A 610 7.99 -1.95 -3.13
CA CYS A 610 8.32 -0.52 -3.05
C CYS A 610 7.89 0.19 -4.34
N VAL A 611 6.98 1.15 -4.21
CA VAL A 611 6.50 1.98 -5.31
C VAL A 611 6.34 3.42 -4.82
N THR A 612 6.84 4.39 -5.58
CA THR A 612 6.71 5.79 -5.24
C THR A 612 6.27 6.60 -6.46
N TYR A 613 5.28 7.47 -6.26
CA TYR A 613 4.81 8.43 -7.26
C TYR A 613 5.24 9.84 -6.86
N VAL A 614 6.05 10.49 -7.72
CA VAL A 614 6.65 11.81 -7.48
C VAL A 614 6.10 12.80 -8.52
N LYS A 615 5.37 13.82 -8.08
CA LYS A 615 4.79 14.87 -8.94
C LYS A 615 3.97 14.33 -10.12
N CYS A 616 3.29 13.21 -9.91
CA CYS A 616 2.47 12.56 -10.94
C CYS A 616 1.07 13.15 -11.01
N PHE A 617 0.55 13.32 -12.22
CA PHE A 617 -0.87 13.59 -12.43
C PHE A 617 -1.68 12.29 -12.30
N MET A 618 -2.80 12.34 -11.62
CA MET A 618 -3.71 11.21 -11.41
C MET A 618 -5.13 11.59 -11.80
N ASP A 619 -5.63 10.96 -12.87
CA ASP A 619 -7.01 11.18 -13.31
C ASP A 619 -8.01 10.45 -12.39
N SER A 620 -9.29 10.82 -12.43
CA SER A 620 -10.35 10.43 -11.49
C SER A 620 -10.61 8.91 -11.39
N HIS A 621 -10.14 8.11 -12.34
CA HIS A 621 -10.23 6.64 -12.28
C HIS A 621 -9.39 6.03 -11.15
N ILE A 622 -8.40 6.75 -10.62
CA ILE A 622 -7.56 6.28 -9.51
C ILE A 622 -8.36 6.25 -8.21
N LYS A 623 -8.28 5.13 -7.51
CA LYS A 623 -8.95 4.92 -6.21
C LYS A 623 -8.49 5.92 -5.16
N THR A 624 -9.44 6.54 -4.46
CA THR A 624 -9.17 7.40 -3.29
C THR A 624 -8.32 6.67 -2.23
N LYS A 625 -8.60 5.37 -2.00
CA LYS A 625 -7.78 4.52 -1.12
C LYS A 625 -6.34 4.35 -1.61
N GLY A 626 -6.11 4.41 -2.91
CA GLY A 626 -4.81 4.26 -3.57
C GLY A 626 -4.36 2.82 -3.76
N TYR A 627 -4.25 2.02 -2.70
CA TYR A 627 -3.61 0.71 -2.74
C TYR A 627 -4.51 -0.40 -2.20
N ASP A 628 -4.34 -1.62 -2.70
CA ASP A 628 -5.03 -2.82 -2.23
C ASP A 628 -4.05 -3.88 -1.70
N ASN A 629 -4.55 -4.89 -1.01
CA ASN A 629 -3.75 -6.02 -0.52
C ASN A 629 -3.63 -7.11 -1.60
N MET A 630 -2.59 -7.95 -1.52
CA MET A 630 -2.38 -9.09 -2.43
C MET A 630 -1.84 -10.31 -1.68
N SER A 631 -2.50 -11.48 -1.83
CA SER A 631 -1.98 -12.79 -1.38
C SER A 631 -1.44 -12.81 0.06
N GLY A 632 -2.14 -12.15 0.98
CA GLY A 632 -1.72 -12.05 2.39
C GLY A 632 -0.75 -10.92 2.71
N ASN A 633 -0.17 -10.25 1.70
CA ASN A 633 0.63 -9.05 1.89
C ASN A 633 -0.29 -7.83 1.99
N THR A 634 -0.04 -6.96 2.97
CA THR A 634 -0.84 -5.74 3.16
C THR A 634 -0.13 -4.53 2.58
N HIS A 635 -0.89 -3.63 1.94
CA HIS A 635 -0.34 -2.37 1.42
C HIS A 635 0.22 -1.48 2.54
N SER A 636 -0.36 -1.56 3.75
CA SER A 636 0.12 -0.80 4.91
C SER A 636 1.52 -1.24 5.41
N ALA A 637 1.90 -2.50 5.19
CA ALA A 637 3.25 -3.01 5.50
C ALA A 637 4.26 -2.79 4.36
N ALA A 638 3.78 -2.61 3.12
CA ALA A 638 4.62 -2.34 1.96
C ALA A 638 5.18 -0.90 1.98
N ARG A 639 6.16 -0.62 1.15
CA ARG A 639 6.83 0.69 1.03
C ARG A 639 6.23 1.50 -0.11
N PHE A 640 4.94 1.88 0.04
CA PHE A 640 4.20 2.66 -0.95
C PHE A 640 4.12 4.12 -0.50
N TYR A 641 4.53 5.03 -1.38
CA TYR A 641 4.66 6.45 -1.08
C TYR A 641 4.24 7.34 -2.25
N GLU A 642 3.91 8.58 -1.93
CA GLU A 642 3.64 9.64 -2.89
C GLU A 642 4.35 10.93 -2.45
N TYR A 643 4.69 11.79 -3.43
CA TYR A 643 5.23 13.13 -3.17
C TYR A 643 4.72 14.11 -4.21
N GLN A 644 4.01 15.16 -3.77
CA GLN A 644 3.50 16.25 -4.61
C GLN A 644 2.74 15.79 -5.87
N SER A 645 2.11 14.60 -5.84
CA SER A 645 1.20 14.18 -6.90
C SER A 645 -0.09 15.00 -6.83
N TYR A 646 -0.83 15.09 -7.93
CA TYR A 646 -1.98 15.98 -8.08
C TYR A 646 -3.01 15.42 -9.08
N GLY A 647 -4.09 16.16 -9.32
CA GLY A 647 -5.18 15.75 -10.20
C GLY A 647 -6.39 15.20 -9.46
N PRO A 648 -7.51 14.93 -10.16
CA PRO A 648 -8.78 14.54 -9.53
C PRO A 648 -8.74 13.17 -8.82
N GLY A 649 -7.81 12.28 -9.19
CA GLY A 649 -7.58 10.99 -8.54
C GLY A 649 -6.57 11.04 -7.38
N PHE A 650 -5.98 12.21 -7.10
CA PHE A 650 -5.08 12.38 -5.96
C PHE A 650 -5.88 12.49 -4.66
N ALA A 651 -5.38 11.86 -3.60
CA ALA A 651 -5.91 11.97 -2.26
C ALA A 651 -4.80 11.78 -1.22
N VAL A 652 -4.96 12.38 -0.04
CA VAL A 652 -4.06 12.18 1.09
C VAL A 652 -4.85 11.55 2.23
N ASN A 653 -4.49 10.34 2.59
CA ASN A 653 -5.09 9.58 3.68
C ASN A 653 -4.07 8.57 4.24
N THR A 654 -4.46 7.77 5.22
CA THR A 654 -3.58 6.81 5.89
C THR A 654 -3.04 5.70 5.00
N ASP A 655 -3.76 5.36 3.93
CA ASP A 655 -3.36 4.34 2.96
C ASP A 655 -2.41 4.92 1.89
N ARG A 656 -2.42 6.26 1.68
CA ARG A 656 -1.62 6.99 0.68
C ARG A 656 -0.58 7.87 1.38
N ARG A 657 0.50 7.23 1.81
CA ARG A 657 1.56 7.86 2.61
C ARG A 657 2.37 8.83 1.78
N GLN A 658 2.49 10.06 2.29
CA GLN A 658 3.27 11.12 1.67
C GLN A 658 4.70 11.13 2.20
N LEU A 659 5.68 11.41 1.33
CA LEU A 659 7.08 11.63 1.74
C LEU A 659 7.28 13.05 2.25
N ALA A 660 8.22 13.21 3.16
CA ALA A 660 8.72 14.51 3.54
C ALA A 660 9.45 15.18 2.35
N LYS A 661 9.52 16.53 2.35
CA LYS A 661 10.12 17.32 1.26
C LYS A 661 11.53 16.83 0.90
N ALA A 662 12.42 16.67 1.88
CA ALA A 662 13.79 16.24 1.62
C ALA A 662 13.90 14.83 1.02
N GLU A 663 12.98 13.92 1.41
CA GLU A 663 12.94 12.56 0.88
C GLU A 663 12.40 12.53 -0.55
N GLY A 664 11.34 13.31 -0.83
CA GLY A 664 10.71 13.40 -2.15
C GLY A 664 11.58 14.11 -3.18
N GLU A 665 12.23 15.22 -2.81
CA GLU A 665 13.14 15.95 -3.70
C GLU A 665 14.43 15.17 -4.04
N ALA A 666 14.85 14.26 -3.16
CA ALA A 666 15.98 13.38 -3.42
C ALA A 666 15.67 12.25 -4.43
N LEU A 667 14.40 12.05 -4.81
CA LEU A 667 13.99 11.05 -5.80
C LEU A 667 14.03 11.63 -7.23
N THR A 668 15.19 12.08 -7.66
CA THR A 668 15.49 12.35 -9.08
C THR A 668 15.90 11.05 -9.77
N VAL A 669 15.93 11.00 -11.10
CA VAL A 669 16.36 9.81 -11.85
C VAL A 669 17.72 9.31 -11.35
N ASN A 670 18.73 10.15 -11.35
CA ASN A 670 20.06 9.78 -10.86
C ASN A 670 20.09 9.55 -9.34
N GLY A 671 19.29 10.28 -8.56
CA GLY A 671 19.15 10.08 -7.11
C GLY A 671 18.63 8.70 -6.73
N VAL A 672 17.69 8.13 -7.51
CA VAL A 672 17.19 6.77 -7.33
C VAL A 672 18.31 5.76 -7.57
N PHE A 673 19.02 5.86 -8.68
CA PHE A 673 20.07 4.90 -9.08
C PHE A 673 21.36 5.03 -8.28
N ALA A 674 21.63 6.18 -7.67
CA ALA A 674 22.77 6.38 -6.79
C ALA A 674 22.61 5.75 -5.39
N ARG A 675 21.37 5.62 -4.89
CA ARG A 675 21.08 5.11 -3.54
C ARG A 675 21.48 3.66 -3.30
N GLU A 676 21.54 2.85 -4.35
CA GLU A 676 21.80 1.42 -4.28
C GLU A 676 23.25 1.07 -4.62
N ALA A 677 24.12 2.08 -4.79
CA ALA A 677 25.50 1.89 -5.22
C ALA A 677 26.50 2.06 -4.08
N GLY A 678 27.46 1.17 -3.98
CA GLY A 678 28.52 1.18 -3.00
C GLY A 678 28.92 -0.20 -2.47
N GLU A 679 29.94 -0.26 -1.66
CA GLU A 679 30.37 -1.51 -1.02
C GLU A 679 29.27 -2.08 -0.12
N GLY A 680 28.86 -3.32 -0.37
CA GLY A 680 27.76 -3.98 0.37
C GLY A 680 26.36 -3.57 -0.05
N MET A 681 26.20 -2.72 -1.06
CA MET A 681 24.91 -2.35 -1.65
C MET A 681 24.50 -3.30 -2.78
N ALA A 682 23.27 -3.11 -3.32
CA ALA A 682 22.72 -3.93 -4.40
C ALA A 682 23.57 -3.87 -5.69
N PHE A 683 24.23 -2.72 -5.92
CA PHE A 683 25.10 -2.50 -7.07
C PHE A 683 26.47 -1.99 -6.60
N ALA A 684 27.55 -2.48 -7.22
CA ALA A 684 28.90 -2.04 -6.89
C ALA A 684 29.16 -0.58 -7.29
N GLU A 685 28.52 -0.11 -8.36
CA GLU A 685 28.70 1.20 -8.96
C GLU A 685 27.37 1.93 -9.15
N GLY A 686 27.39 3.25 -9.03
CA GLY A 686 26.29 4.13 -9.42
C GLY A 686 26.05 4.04 -10.94
N TRP A 687 24.87 4.45 -11.36
CA TRP A 687 24.54 4.62 -12.78
C TRP A 687 23.95 6.00 -13.00
N ASP A 688 24.61 6.79 -13.80
CA ASP A 688 24.07 8.03 -14.32
C ASP A 688 23.21 7.72 -15.55
N ALA A 689 21.93 7.49 -15.32
CA ALA A 689 21.00 7.13 -16.39
C ALA A 689 20.71 8.30 -17.33
N VAL A 690 20.79 9.53 -16.82
CA VAL A 690 20.55 10.74 -17.61
C VAL A 690 21.71 10.97 -18.57
N ALA A 691 22.95 10.84 -18.10
CA ALA A 691 24.12 10.91 -18.98
C ALA A 691 24.15 9.76 -19.99
N ALA A 692 23.80 8.52 -19.55
CA ALA A 692 23.71 7.38 -20.46
C ALA A 692 22.64 7.58 -21.55
N TYR A 693 21.49 8.15 -21.17
CA TYR A 693 20.44 8.52 -22.12
C TYR A 693 20.90 9.56 -23.13
N ALA A 694 21.62 10.58 -22.69
CA ALA A 694 22.19 11.58 -23.59
C ALA A 694 23.26 10.98 -24.51
N ALA A 695 24.17 10.17 -23.96
CA ALA A 695 25.26 9.53 -24.69
C ALA A 695 24.78 8.55 -25.77
N ALA A 696 23.68 7.81 -25.55
CA ALA A 696 23.11 6.88 -26.52
C ALA A 696 22.80 7.55 -27.88
N SER A 697 22.55 8.85 -27.92
CA SER A 697 22.35 9.62 -29.15
C SER A 697 23.58 9.64 -30.07
N ALA A 698 24.78 9.51 -29.49
CA ALA A 698 26.02 9.49 -30.28
C ALA A 698 26.17 8.20 -31.11
N ASP A 699 25.57 7.10 -30.67
CA ASP A 699 25.73 5.78 -31.32
C ASP A 699 25.05 5.73 -32.70
N TYR A 700 24.14 6.67 -33.00
CA TYR A 700 23.40 6.74 -34.27
C TYR A 700 23.55 8.09 -35.01
N THR A 701 24.64 8.80 -34.73
CA THR A 701 25.00 10.03 -35.45
C THR A 701 26.36 9.84 -36.14
N GLU A 702 26.56 10.45 -37.35
CA GLU A 702 27.81 10.31 -38.12
C GLU A 702 29.04 10.88 -37.40
N SER A 703 28.81 11.83 -36.47
CA SER A 703 29.92 12.59 -35.91
C SER A 703 30.60 11.96 -34.70
N GLY A 704 30.02 10.90 -34.11
CA GLY A 704 30.54 10.35 -32.86
C GLY A 704 30.75 11.35 -31.71
N ALA A 705 30.44 12.62 -31.97
CA ALA A 705 30.58 13.70 -31.00
C ALA A 705 29.23 13.79 -30.22
N VAL A 706 29.25 13.43 -28.97
CA VAL A 706 28.20 13.78 -28.04
C VAL A 706 28.10 15.30 -28.05
N SER A 707 27.00 15.84 -28.59
CA SER A 707 26.72 17.27 -28.37
C SER A 707 26.41 17.45 -26.91
N VAL A 708 27.32 18.08 -26.19
CA VAL A 708 27.10 18.41 -24.78
C VAL A 708 25.88 19.33 -24.68
N ASP A 709 24.88 18.90 -23.90
CA ASP A 709 23.67 19.68 -23.65
C ASP A 709 23.92 20.70 -22.54
N PHE A 710 23.89 21.98 -22.93
CA PHE A 710 24.08 23.12 -22.03
C PHE A 710 22.77 23.71 -21.50
N SER A 711 21.59 23.17 -21.88
CA SER A 711 20.30 23.82 -21.60
C SER A 711 20.02 23.99 -20.10
N GLU A 712 20.38 23.05 -19.26
CA GLU A 712 20.22 23.16 -17.81
C GLU A 712 21.16 24.20 -17.21
N LEU A 713 22.41 24.24 -17.68
CA LEU A 713 23.39 25.24 -17.27
C LEU A 713 22.97 26.65 -17.71
N ASP A 714 22.48 26.79 -18.94
CA ASP A 714 22.04 28.08 -19.47
C ASP A 714 20.81 28.61 -18.72
N ARG A 715 19.87 27.74 -18.39
CA ARG A 715 18.71 28.09 -17.55
C ARG A 715 19.13 28.47 -16.13
N ALA A 716 20.07 27.75 -15.53
CA ALA A 716 20.60 28.09 -14.22
C ALA A 716 21.32 29.46 -14.23
N ILE A 717 22.11 29.73 -15.29
CA ILE A 717 22.74 31.02 -15.49
C ILE A 717 21.69 32.11 -15.62
N GLN A 718 20.69 31.97 -16.46
CA GLN A 718 19.62 32.93 -16.68
C GLN A 718 18.84 33.23 -15.40
N ASN A 719 18.51 32.18 -14.62
CA ASN A 719 17.85 32.33 -13.33
C ASN A 719 18.72 33.16 -12.35
N ALA A 720 20.00 32.81 -12.23
CA ALA A 720 20.92 33.52 -11.34
C ALA A 720 21.14 34.98 -11.76
N GLU A 721 21.24 35.28 -13.06
CA GLU A 721 21.35 36.64 -13.62
C GLU A 721 20.08 37.48 -13.40
N GLY A 722 18.89 36.82 -13.33
CA GLY A 722 17.63 37.49 -13.04
C GLY A 722 17.49 37.96 -11.58
N LEU A 723 18.36 37.50 -10.68
CA LEU A 723 18.30 37.84 -9.26
C LEU A 723 19.04 39.16 -8.99
N ASN A 724 18.46 39.99 -8.13
CA ASN A 724 19.12 41.20 -7.67
C ASN A 724 19.86 40.93 -6.35
N SER A 725 21.18 40.92 -6.38
CA SER A 725 22.03 40.63 -5.21
C SER A 725 21.73 41.47 -3.95
N ALA A 726 21.13 42.64 -4.13
CA ALA A 726 20.76 43.51 -3.02
C ALA A 726 19.57 43.01 -2.20
N ASP A 727 18.84 42.04 -2.72
CA ASP A 727 17.65 41.47 -2.08
C ASP A 727 17.98 40.29 -1.10
N TYR A 728 19.26 39.89 -1.05
CA TYR A 728 19.71 38.74 -0.29
C TYR A 728 20.80 39.07 0.73
N LYS A 729 20.88 38.31 1.81
CA LYS A 729 21.85 38.50 2.91
C LYS A 729 23.29 38.24 2.49
N ASP A 730 23.50 37.19 1.72
CA ASP A 730 24.80 36.82 1.15
C ASP A 730 24.57 36.27 -0.27
N PHE A 731 25.12 36.90 -1.26
CA PHE A 731 25.03 36.50 -2.67
C PHE A 731 26.35 35.91 -3.19
N SER A 732 27.36 35.79 -2.36
CA SER A 732 28.73 35.44 -2.75
C SER A 732 28.84 34.03 -3.34
N ALA A 733 28.05 33.04 -2.82
CA ALA A 733 28.03 31.69 -3.32
C ALA A 733 27.43 31.60 -4.74
N VAL A 734 26.37 32.37 -5.02
CA VAL A 734 25.74 32.44 -6.36
C VAL A 734 26.69 33.13 -7.32
N GLU A 735 27.33 34.26 -6.93
CA GLU A 735 28.30 34.98 -7.75
C GLU A 735 29.49 34.07 -8.13
N SER A 736 30.01 33.30 -7.17
CA SER A 736 31.10 32.34 -7.39
C SER A 736 30.68 31.21 -8.36
N ALA A 737 29.51 30.62 -8.18
CA ALA A 737 29.01 29.55 -9.02
C ALA A 737 28.67 30.06 -10.44
N LEU A 738 28.06 31.27 -10.54
CA LEU A 738 27.72 31.89 -11.82
C LEU A 738 28.97 32.23 -12.63
N ASN A 739 30.01 32.76 -11.98
CA ASN A 739 31.30 33.05 -12.64
C ASN A 739 31.96 31.75 -13.13
N ALA A 740 31.92 30.67 -12.34
CA ALA A 740 32.45 29.38 -12.77
C ALA A 740 31.66 28.81 -13.97
N ALA A 741 30.33 28.90 -13.94
CA ALA A 741 29.46 28.47 -15.03
C ALA A 741 29.73 29.22 -16.35
N LYS A 742 29.93 30.54 -16.27
CA LYS A 742 30.24 31.39 -17.43
C LYS A 742 31.69 31.25 -17.95
N ALA A 743 32.61 30.82 -17.11
CA ALA A 743 34.00 30.60 -17.48
C ALA A 743 34.23 29.23 -18.19
N LEU A 744 33.23 28.37 -18.25
CA LEU A 744 33.33 27.06 -18.90
C LEU A 744 33.61 27.23 -20.40
N ASP A 745 34.65 26.58 -20.88
CA ASP A 745 34.94 26.49 -22.33
C ASP A 745 33.97 25.48 -22.97
N ARG A 746 32.93 25.96 -23.58
CA ARG A 746 31.85 25.17 -24.18
C ARG A 746 32.33 24.33 -25.39
N THR A 747 33.53 24.60 -25.91
CA THR A 747 34.04 23.83 -27.04
C THR A 747 34.75 22.55 -26.64
N THR A 748 35.14 22.43 -25.38
CA THR A 748 35.89 21.29 -24.84
C THR A 748 35.22 20.68 -23.61
N ALA A 749 34.14 21.28 -23.11
CA ALA A 749 33.44 20.82 -21.91
C ALA A 749 32.84 19.45 -22.10
N THR A 750 32.92 18.63 -21.07
CA THR A 750 32.20 17.36 -20.95
C THR A 750 30.81 17.57 -20.37
N GLN A 751 29.87 16.66 -20.62
CA GLN A 751 28.54 16.71 -20.02
C GLN A 751 28.59 16.66 -18.47
N GLU A 752 29.55 15.97 -17.90
CA GLU A 752 29.77 15.93 -16.46
C GLU A 752 30.12 17.30 -15.89
N GLU A 753 31.04 18.03 -16.55
CA GLU A 753 31.41 19.37 -16.12
C GLU A 753 30.25 20.36 -16.22
N VAL A 754 29.44 20.26 -17.29
CA VAL A 754 28.22 21.06 -17.48
C VAL A 754 27.21 20.80 -16.39
N SER A 755 26.91 19.52 -16.10
CA SER A 755 25.96 19.10 -15.08
C SER A 755 26.39 19.50 -13.67
N VAL A 756 27.66 19.34 -13.34
CA VAL A 756 28.22 19.76 -12.04
C VAL A 756 28.08 21.26 -11.83
N LEU A 757 28.36 22.05 -12.85
CA LEU A 757 28.25 23.54 -12.78
C LEU A 757 26.79 23.99 -12.69
N ALA A 758 25.88 23.36 -13.44
CA ALA A 758 24.45 23.62 -13.35
C ALA A 758 23.91 23.33 -11.94
N HIS A 759 24.15 22.14 -11.40
CA HIS A 759 23.75 21.76 -10.05
C HIS A 759 24.30 22.70 -8.98
N ARG A 760 25.59 23.05 -9.06
CA ARG A 760 26.22 23.95 -8.12
C ARG A 760 25.59 25.34 -8.12
N LEU A 761 25.21 25.84 -9.29
CA LEU A 761 24.54 27.13 -9.42
C LEU A 761 23.10 27.06 -8.91
N ILE A 762 22.37 26.03 -9.23
CA ILE A 762 21.00 25.77 -8.74
C ILE A 762 21.00 25.68 -7.20
N GLU A 763 21.93 24.96 -6.63
CA GLU A 763 22.07 24.80 -5.18
C GLU A 763 22.41 26.12 -4.49
N ALA A 764 23.33 26.90 -5.09
CA ALA A 764 23.69 28.22 -4.57
C ALA A 764 22.50 29.19 -4.57
N VAL A 765 21.66 29.17 -5.62
CA VAL A 765 20.43 29.96 -5.71
C VAL A 765 19.38 29.48 -4.70
N ALA A 766 19.21 28.17 -4.53
CA ALA A 766 18.25 27.58 -3.59
C ALA A 766 18.56 27.89 -2.11
N ASN A 767 19.85 28.14 -1.79
CA ASN A 767 20.31 28.45 -0.45
C ASN A 767 20.31 29.95 -0.12
N LEU A 768 19.79 30.81 -1.01
CA LEU A 768 19.71 32.25 -0.79
C LEU A 768 18.70 32.61 0.30
N GLU A 769 19.13 33.39 1.27
CA GLU A 769 18.26 34.01 2.28
C GLU A 769 17.91 35.44 1.93
N THR A 770 16.61 35.74 1.76
CA THR A 770 16.18 37.14 1.46
C THR A 770 16.45 38.06 2.64
N MET A 771 16.78 39.33 2.32
CA MET A 771 16.84 40.37 3.32
C MET A 771 15.42 40.65 3.82
N THR A 772 15.21 40.55 5.11
CA THR A 772 13.97 41.05 5.72
C THR A 772 13.86 42.53 5.40
N PRO A 773 12.78 43.03 4.80
CA PRO A 773 12.63 44.48 4.56
C PRO A 773 12.80 45.21 5.88
N ALA A 774 13.67 46.20 5.93
CA ALA A 774 13.73 47.11 7.08
C ALA A 774 12.32 47.66 7.30
N PRO A 775 11.81 47.71 8.57
CA PRO A 775 10.54 48.34 8.82
C PRO A 775 10.59 49.72 8.22
N GLU A 776 9.59 50.08 7.39
CA GLU A 776 9.45 51.43 6.86
C GLU A 776 9.60 52.43 8.02
N PRO A 777 10.42 53.45 7.87
CA PRO A 777 10.49 54.48 8.90
C PRO A 777 9.09 55.04 9.10
N THR A 778 8.58 54.93 10.31
CA THR A 778 7.36 55.61 10.71
C THR A 778 7.47 57.05 10.27
N PRO A 779 6.52 57.58 9.49
CA PRO A 779 6.56 58.96 9.11
C PRO A 779 6.64 59.83 10.37
N ASP A 780 7.59 60.74 10.39
CA ASP A 780 7.74 61.76 11.42
C ASP A 780 6.37 62.45 11.61
N PRO A 781 5.91 62.67 12.83
CA PRO A 781 4.66 63.39 13.07
C PRO A 781 4.77 64.79 12.46
N GLU A 782 3.87 65.06 11.51
CA GLU A 782 3.67 66.40 10.95
C GLU A 782 3.53 67.42 12.10
N PRO A 783 4.21 68.56 11.97
CA PRO A 783 4.07 69.64 12.98
C PRO A 783 2.63 70.15 13.02
N THR A 784 2.05 70.16 14.17
CA THR A 784 0.74 70.75 14.45
C THR A 784 0.64 72.16 13.94
N PRO A 785 -0.32 72.49 13.07
CA PRO A 785 -0.55 73.87 12.71
C PRO A 785 -1.27 74.58 13.84
N ASP A 786 -0.76 75.81 14.07
CA ASP A 786 -1.25 76.85 14.97
C ASP A 786 -2.76 77.16 14.80
N PRO A 787 -3.50 77.46 15.83
CA PRO A 787 -4.96 77.65 15.73
C PRO A 787 -5.32 79.00 15.06
N THR A 788 -6.06 78.91 14.00
CA THR A 788 -6.71 80.05 13.36
C THR A 788 -8.23 80.06 13.64
N PRO A 789 -8.84 81.19 13.78
CA PRO A 789 -10.04 81.44 14.58
C PRO A 789 -11.32 81.01 13.89
N THR A 790 -12.26 80.72 14.75
CA THR A 790 -13.66 80.43 14.44
C THR A 790 -14.33 81.51 13.58
N PRO A 791 -15.17 81.14 12.62
CA PRO A 791 -16.38 81.90 12.30
C PRO A 791 -17.67 81.09 12.53
N GLU A 792 -18.64 81.84 12.92
CA GLU A 792 -20.02 81.62 13.31
C GLU A 792 -20.91 80.87 12.30
N PRO A 793 -22.08 80.39 12.74
CA PRO A 793 -22.85 79.39 12.08
C PRO A 793 -23.94 79.94 11.13
N THR A 794 -24.41 79.20 10.18
CA THR A 794 -25.79 79.15 9.65
C THR A 794 -25.88 78.42 8.32
N PRO A 795 -27.02 77.94 7.85
CA PRO A 795 -28.06 77.13 8.47
C PRO A 795 -28.44 75.86 7.71
N THR A 796 -29.14 74.99 8.34
CA THR A 796 -29.84 73.82 7.83
C THR A 796 -30.78 74.14 6.62
N PRO A 797 -30.99 73.17 5.73
CA PRO A 797 -32.34 72.65 5.59
C PRO A 797 -32.42 71.08 5.52
N THR A 798 -33.46 70.63 6.18
CA THR A 798 -34.21 69.40 6.28
C THR A 798 -34.96 69.09 4.94
N PRO A 799 -35.73 68.01 4.75
CA PRO A 799 -35.60 66.58 5.11
C PRO A 799 -36.10 65.58 4.04
N THR A 800 -35.86 64.28 4.31
CA THR A 800 -36.79 63.12 4.22
C THR A 800 -37.14 62.53 2.81
N PRO A 801 -37.56 61.27 2.59
CA PRO A 801 -38.01 60.28 3.61
C PRO A 801 -37.50 58.82 3.42
N GLU A 802 -37.67 58.08 4.45
CA GLU A 802 -37.77 56.65 4.66
C GLU A 802 -38.88 55.92 3.87
N PRO A 803 -38.85 54.56 3.70
CA PRO A 803 -39.76 53.81 4.59
C PRO A 803 -39.22 52.46 5.10
N THR A 804 -39.58 52.20 6.31
CA THR A 804 -39.65 50.99 7.12
C THR A 804 -40.73 49.97 6.58
N PRO A 805 -40.96 48.72 7.12
CA PRO A 805 -40.84 48.27 8.50
C PRO A 805 -40.50 46.79 8.81
N THR A 806 -40.05 46.56 9.99
CA THR A 806 -40.09 45.57 11.04
C THR A 806 -41.17 44.45 11.01
N PRO A 807 -41.11 43.29 11.80
CA PRO A 807 -40.99 43.30 13.27
C PRO A 807 -40.24 42.18 13.99
N THR A 808 -39.80 42.51 15.19
CA THR A 808 -39.43 41.68 16.34
C THR A 808 -40.69 41.11 17.07
N PRO A 809 -40.60 40.14 18.01
CA PRO A 809 -40.40 40.36 19.47
C PRO A 809 -39.69 39.15 20.17
N SER A 810 -39.28 39.05 21.41
CA SER A 810 -39.29 39.84 22.65
C SER A 810 -38.41 39.16 23.71
N GLU A 811 -37.75 39.94 24.46
CA GLU A 811 -37.20 39.62 25.80
C GLU A 811 -38.31 39.32 26.86
N PRO A 812 -38.02 38.89 28.12
CA PRO A 812 -37.40 39.75 29.13
C PRO A 812 -36.55 39.04 30.23
N ASP A 813 -35.62 39.67 30.81
CA ASP A 813 -35.50 40.45 32.04
C ASP A 813 -34.84 39.78 33.27
N LYS A 814 -33.89 40.56 33.81
CA LYS A 814 -33.48 40.92 35.14
C LYS A 814 -32.60 39.96 35.96
N ASN A 815 -31.63 40.37 36.75
CA ASN A 815 -31.31 41.63 37.42
C ASN A 815 -29.96 41.53 38.14
N GLN A 816 -29.17 42.58 38.13
CA GLN A 816 -28.38 43.22 39.17
C GLN A 816 -27.53 42.35 40.14
N SER A 817 -26.36 42.68 40.59
CA SER A 817 -25.77 43.98 40.95
C SER A 817 -24.33 43.74 41.49
N GLY A 818 -23.53 44.75 41.34
CA GLY A 818 -22.59 45.35 42.25
C GLY A 818 -21.32 44.58 42.55
N GLY A 819 -20.22 45.13 42.43
CA GLY A 819 -19.63 46.36 42.83
C GLY A 819 -18.27 46.10 43.39
N THR A 820 -17.39 46.97 42.98
CA THR A 820 -16.25 47.60 43.66
C THR A 820 -14.98 46.82 44.02
N ASP A 821 -14.00 47.28 43.37
CA ASP A 821 -12.76 47.97 43.87
C ASP A 821 -11.64 47.09 44.50
N ASN A 822 -10.49 47.23 44.00
CA ASN A 822 -9.40 48.13 44.30
C ASN A 822 -8.03 47.43 44.49
N SER A 823 -7.14 47.90 43.65
CA SER A 823 -5.78 48.32 43.93
C SER A 823 -4.73 47.43 44.64
N GLY A 824 -3.58 47.53 44.08
CA GLY A 824 -2.33 47.62 44.80
C GLY A 824 -1.29 46.61 44.39
N ASN A 825 -0.47 46.92 43.45
CA ASN A 825 0.79 47.61 43.53
C ASN A 825 1.89 46.91 44.32
N ASN A 826 2.96 46.72 43.59
CA ASN A 826 4.35 47.01 43.90
C ASN A 826 5.33 45.86 44.12
N SER A 827 6.26 45.86 43.17
CA SER A 827 7.71 46.04 43.31
C SER A 827 8.57 44.99 44.00
N GLY A 828 9.63 44.73 43.27
CA GLY A 828 10.94 44.83 43.75
C GLY A 828 11.79 43.58 43.52
N THR A 829 12.58 43.66 42.54
CA THR A 829 14.01 43.88 42.40
C THR A 829 14.97 42.84 42.92
N ASN A 830 15.90 42.50 41.99
CA ASN A 830 17.34 42.24 42.16
C ASN A 830 17.70 40.87 42.75
N GLY A 831 18.69 40.24 42.28
CA GLY A 831 19.94 40.50 41.60
C GLY A 831 20.70 39.22 41.48
N ALA A 832 21.44 39.08 40.39
CA ALA A 832 22.89 38.95 40.31
C ALA A 832 23.51 37.84 41.12
N GLU A 833 24.24 37.07 40.58
CA GLU A 833 25.59 36.92 40.02
C GLU A 833 26.08 35.52 40.24
N GLU A 834 26.68 35.04 39.26
CA GLU A 834 28.05 34.57 38.98
C GLU A 834 28.46 33.21 39.43
N GLY A 835 29.08 32.62 38.46
CA GLY A 835 30.42 32.06 38.45
C GLY A 835 30.40 30.53 38.55
N GLY A 836 30.93 29.81 37.68
CA GLY A 836 32.15 29.87 36.99
C GLY A 836 32.73 28.47 36.90
N LYS A 837 33.19 28.15 35.73
CA LYS A 837 34.38 27.34 35.38
C LYS A 837 34.46 25.87 35.84
N GLN A 838 34.52 25.05 34.82
CA GLN A 838 35.75 24.44 34.21
C GLN A 838 36.41 23.33 35.06
N GLU A 839 36.63 22.30 34.41
CA GLU A 839 37.75 21.52 33.88
C GLU A 839 37.60 20.03 34.24
N ASP A 840 37.70 19.26 33.33
CA ASP A 840 38.73 18.53 32.59
C ASP A 840 38.88 17.08 32.98
N ALA A 841 38.88 16.28 31.94
CA ALA A 841 39.85 15.31 31.48
C ALA A 841 39.96 13.92 32.08
N LYS A 842 40.07 13.04 31.09
CA LYS A 842 40.92 11.79 31.00
C LYS A 842 40.37 10.54 31.61
N GLN A 843 40.09 9.61 30.71
CA GLN A 843 40.98 8.59 30.10
C GLN A 843 41.48 7.46 31.04
N GLU A 844 41.31 6.34 30.53
CA GLU A 844 42.10 5.10 30.53
C GLU A 844 41.29 3.89 31.00
N ASP A 845 41.01 3.01 30.07
CA ASP A 845 41.77 1.81 29.63
C ASP A 845 41.59 0.57 30.50
N ASN A 846 41.22 -0.46 29.85
CA ASN A 846 41.90 -1.74 29.68
C ASN A 846 41.09 -3.00 29.97
N ASN A 847 40.99 -3.73 28.90
CA ASN A 847 41.47 -5.12 28.74
C ASN A 847 40.79 -6.28 29.44
N GLY A 848 40.58 -7.24 28.60
CA GLY A 848 40.92 -8.63 28.83
C GLY A 848 39.80 -9.58 28.38
N ALA A 849 39.87 -10.07 27.24
CA ALA A 849 40.59 -11.25 26.75
C ALA A 849 39.81 -12.55 26.92
N ALA A 850 39.57 -13.14 25.74
CA ALA A 850 39.91 -14.49 25.29
C ALA A 850 39.04 -15.62 25.82
N SER A 851 38.64 -16.58 25.03
CA SER A 851 39.31 -17.51 24.12
C SER A 851 38.26 -18.35 23.42
N GLU A 852 38.39 -18.55 22.09
CA GLU A 852 38.87 -19.78 21.44
C GLU A 852 38.03 -21.04 21.66
N ASN A 853 37.51 -21.64 20.59
CA ASN A 853 38.09 -22.63 19.66
C ASN A 853 37.02 -23.01 18.66
N GLU A 854 37.24 -22.87 17.36
CA GLU A 854 37.85 -23.83 16.41
C GLU A 854 37.22 -25.23 16.38
N PHE A 855 36.71 -25.59 15.19
CA PHE A 855 37.17 -26.65 14.25
C PHE A 855 36.12 -26.78 13.13
N LEU A 856 36.45 -26.41 11.90
CA LEU A 856 36.90 -27.22 10.73
C LEU A 856 36.15 -28.55 10.58
N GLU A 857 35.47 -28.71 9.40
CA GLU A 857 35.96 -29.26 8.16
C GLU A 857 34.82 -29.35 7.11
N ASN A 858 35.12 -28.92 5.91
CA ASN A 858 34.57 -29.38 4.65
C ASN A 858 35.32 -30.68 4.22
N PRO A 859 34.92 -31.56 3.28
CA PRO A 859 34.43 -31.20 1.98
C PRO A 859 33.48 -32.22 1.27
N SER A 860 33.13 -31.83 0.06
CA SER A 860 32.95 -32.60 -1.20
C SER A 860 31.52 -32.90 -1.67
N GLU A 861 31.25 -32.26 -2.80
CA GLU A 861 30.71 -32.79 -4.08
C GLU A 861 29.43 -33.63 -4.05
N ASN A 862 28.34 -33.10 -4.60
CA ASN A 862 27.92 -33.49 -5.96
C ASN A 862 26.59 -32.84 -6.39
N ALA A 863 26.65 -32.44 -7.65
CA ALA A 863 25.57 -32.41 -8.63
C ALA A 863 24.36 -31.50 -8.44
N ALA A 864 24.41 -30.49 -9.27
CA ALA A 864 23.32 -29.71 -9.80
C ALA A 864 22.11 -30.57 -10.20
N GLU A 865 20.95 -30.20 -9.65
CA GLU A 865 19.68 -30.24 -10.37
C GLU A 865 18.99 -28.89 -10.19
N ASN A 866 19.10 -28.10 -11.24
CA ASN A 866 18.28 -26.92 -11.46
C ASN A 866 16.81 -27.37 -11.59
N GLN A 867 16.05 -27.27 -10.54
CA GLN A 867 14.60 -27.16 -10.65
C GLN A 867 14.24 -25.68 -10.64
N GLN A 868 14.02 -25.19 -11.83
CA GLN A 868 13.36 -23.92 -12.10
C GLN A 868 11.91 -24.07 -11.62
N GLU A 869 11.64 -23.60 -10.41
CA GLU A 869 10.26 -23.38 -9.96
C GLU A 869 9.69 -22.21 -10.76
N SER A 870 8.79 -22.56 -11.70
CA SER A 870 7.93 -21.59 -12.35
C SER A 870 7.06 -20.90 -11.29
N VAL A 871 7.28 -19.63 -11.06
CA VAL A 871 6.47 -18.79 -10.18
C VAL A 871 5.11 -18.60 -10.84
N GLN A 872 4.13 -19.38 -10.45
CA GLN A 872 2.73 -19.13 -10.79
C GLN A 872 2.25 -17.92 -9.98
N THR A 873 1.80 -16.87 -10.66
CA THR A 873 1.03 -15.78 -10.04
C THR A 873 -0.16 -16.39 -9.31
N ALA A 874 -0.30 -15.99 -8.06
CA ALA A 874 -1.15 -16.60 -7.05
C ALA A 874 -2.63 -16.59 -7.43
N ASP A 875 -3.16 -17.73 -7.80
CA ASP A 875 -4.58 -18.05 -7.66
C ASP A 875 -4.87 -19.54 -7.37
N LYS A 876 -3.90 -20.28 -6.82
CA LYS A 876 -4.09 -21.72 -6.49
C LYS A 876 -4.22 -22.05 -5.00
N THR A 877 -4.30 -21.09 -4.09
CA THR A 877 -4.43 -21.37 -2.65
C THR A 877 -5.85 -21.35 -2.11
N HIS A 878 -6.88 -21.07 -2.90
CA HIS A 878 -8.27 -21.14 -2.44
C HIS A 878 -8.92 -22.51 -2.53
N SER A 879 -8.32 -23.51 -3.19
CA SER A 879 -8.96 -24.84 -3.38
C SER A 879 -8.74 -25.83 -2.22
N VAL A 880 -7.78 -25.63 -1.34
CA VAL A 880 -7.47 -26.59 -0.25
C VAL A 880 -8.22 -26.27 1.04
N TRP A 881 -8.62 -25.04 1.27
CA TRP A 881 -9.40 -24.63 2.46
C TRP A 881 -10.91 -24.83 2.29
N TYR A 882 -11.43 -24.86 1.06
CA TYR A 882 -12.84 -25.14 0.79
C TYR A 882 -13.23 -26.61 1.02
N LEU A 883 -12.27 -27.53 0.95
CA LEU A 883 -12.55 -28.96 1.25
C LEU A 883 -12.61 -29.26 2.75
N PHE A 884 -11.99 -28.47 3.61
CA PHE A 884 -12.11 -28.59 5.07
C PHE A 884 -13.30 -27.80 5.63
N GLY A 885 -13.69 -26.70 5.02
CA GLY A 885 -14.86 -25.91 5.39
C GLY A 885 -16.19 -26.57 4.97
N ALA A 886 -16.20 -27.32 3.86
CA ALA A 886 -17.39 -28.03 3.39
C ALA A 886 -17.73 -29.28 4.21
N ALA A 887 -16.77 -29.87 4.90
CA ALA A 887 -17.02 -31.04 5.77
C ALA A 887 -17.64 -30.64 7.12
N VAL A 888 -17.46 -29.40 7.57
CA VAL A 888 -18.08 -28.92 8.83
C VAL A 888 -19.41 -28.22 8.57
N SER A 889 -19.64 -27.62 7.39
CA SER A 889 -20.92 -26.98 7.04
C SER A 889 -22.00 -27.97 6.54
N ALA A 890 -21.63 -29.17 6.13
CA ALA A 890 -22.61 -30.21 5.72
C ALA A 890 -23.31 -30.93 6.89
N MET A 891 -22.87 -30.67 8.13
CA MET A 891 -23.54 -31.23 9.33
C MET A 891 -24.64 -30.33 9.90
N PHE A 892 -24.81 -29.08 9.43
CA PHE A 892 -25.83 -28.18 9.97
C PHE A 892 -26.92 -27.73 9.00
N ALA A 893 -26.97 -28.26 7.75
CA ALA A 893 -27.98 -27.86 6.76
C ALA A 893 -28.93 -29.02 6.36
N GLY A 894 -29.32 -29.85 7.31
CA GLY A 894 -30.24 -30.94 7.08
C GLY A 894 -31.52 -30.90 7.91
N PHE A 895 -32.21 -29.75 7.94
CA PHE A 895 -33.64 -29.75 8.34
C PHE A 895 -34.27 -28.38 8.03
N ALA A 896 -34.94 -28.30 6.88
CA ALA A 896 -36.21 -27.57 6.74
C ALA A 896 -36.68 -27.63 5.28
N GLY A 897 -37.81 -28.29 5.07
CA GLY A 897 -38.71 -27.81 4.03
C GLY A 897 -38.95 -28.70 2.81
N SER A 898 -39.56 -29.83 2.96
CA SER A 898 -40.36 -30.45 1.93
C SER A 898 -41.63 -29.62 1.63
N LYS A 899 -41.94 -29.45 0.37
CA LYS A 899 -43.22 -29.42 -0.37
C LYS A 899 -43.42 -28.21 -1.28
N ARG A 900 -43.38 -28.40 -2.57
CA ARG A 900 -44.55 -28.48 -3.48
C ARG A 900 -44.15 -28.39 -4.96
N LYS A 901 -44.50 -29.46 -5.66
CA LYS A 901 -45.23 -29.69 -6.93
C LYS A 901 -44.94 -28.78 -8.15
N LYS A 902 -44.47 -29.50 -9.20
CA LYS A 902 -44.91 -29.58 -10.60
C LYS A 902 -45.89 -28.54 -11.15
N LYS A 903 -45.49 -27.98 -12.28
CA LYS A 903 -46.15 -28.01 -13.62
C LYS A 903 -45.26 -27.17 -14.55
N SER A 904 -44.72 -27.74 -15.59
CA SER A 904 -45.25 -28.05 -16.95
C SER A 904 -45.29 -26.77 -17.81
N ASP A 905 -44.43 -26.80 -18.80
CA ASP A 905 -44.62 -26.68 -20.22
C ASP A 905 -44.79 -25.31 -20.86
N GLU A 906 -43.94 -25.15 -21.85
CA GLU A 906 -44.19 -24.63 -23.21
C GLU A 906 -44.02 -23.13 -23.45
N GLU A 907 -43.06 -22.93 -24.36
CA GLU A 907 -43.03 -22.04 -25.53
C GLU A 907 -42.96 -20.49 -25.29
N LEU A 908 -41.89 -19.90 -25.58
CA LEU A 908 -41.51 -19.19 -26.84
C LEU A 908 -40.07 -18.64 -26.67
#